data_26cdd640970db14bb8f1b62f1d62152d
#
_entry.id   26cdd640970db14bb8f1b62f1d62152d
#
_cell.length_a   1.000
_cell.length_b   1.000
_cell.length_c   1.000
_cell.angle_alpha   90.00
_cell.angle_beta   90.00
_cell.angle_gamma   90.00
#
_symmetry.space_group_name_H-M   'P 1'
#
loop_
_entity.id
_entity.type
_entity.pdbx_description
1 polymer ?
#
loop_
_entity_poly.entity_id
_entity_poly.type
_entity_poly.pdbx_seq_one_letter_code
_entity_poly.pdbx_strand_id
1 'polypeptide(L)'
;MAKKEFQAESRRLLELMINSIYTHQEIFLRELISNASDAIDKLCFRSLTDENVGMERGDFFIRIKGDMENGTLTISDNGIGMTAEEMESNLGVIAKSGSLAFKKDLDAAEKDKADIDVIGQFGVGFYSAFMVASKVTVISRAYGQETANRWESEGADGYTVTPCEKETVGTDVILTMKSDTEDDCYSVYLMPWKIQELVKKYSDYVRWPIRTDVETTEKYETGEVDEAGIQKMGVRTVTKEEVINSMIPIWQRSKKEASDADCIAFYKEKFKDTEDPVSVIRVNAEGTVSYRAMLFVPAKAPYDYYTRDYVPGLRLYSNGVMIMEKCPDLLPECFRFVRGIVDSPDLSLNISREMLQHDRQLKLISMNLEKKIKGELSRLMECDREKYEKFFNVFGTQLKYGIIGDYGMKRDLLTDLLLYRSAEKEKLVSLREYVDAMPENQKYIYYAAAETPERAAKLPQTEQVRAKGFDILCFSTDADEFVAEILGSYAEKKFCNVCSQDLGLESDEEKAAADKTDEEFKPLTDFVKETLGDAVANVKISRKLKNYAVCLSVEGGITLEMERYFHAMPGADPNAMRAQRVLELNLDHPAVKALDAARQENPERAAVMAKVLFAQAQLVAGITPDDPAEYGELVCKLF
;
A
#
# COMPACT_ATOMS: atom_id res chain seq x y z
N MET A 1 -11.92 40.82 35.05
CA MET A 1 -10.70 40.07 35.40
C MET A 1 -9.72 40.27 34.23
N ALA A 2 -8.51 40.76 34.52
CA ALA A 2 -7.48 40.90 33.50
C ALA A 2 -6.99 39.50 33.08
N LYS A 3 -6.98 39.22 31.79
CA LYS A 3 -6.45 38.01 31.20
C LYS A 3 -4.94 38.01 31.44
N LYS A 4 -4.42 36.98 32.14
CA LYS A 4 -2.98 36.81 32.36
C LYS A 4 -2.41 35.95 31.26
N GLU A 5 -1.26 36.31 30.71
CA GLU A 5 -0.51 35.52 29.75
C GLU A 5 0.29 34.41 30.47
N PHE A 6 0.44 33.25 29.79
CA PHE A 6 1.29 32.17 30.29
C PHE A 6 2.76 32.61 30.17
N GLN A 7 3.54 32.35 31.20
CA GLN A 7 4.99 32.52 31.17
C GLN A 7 5.64 31.18 30.81
N ALA A 8 6.60 31.19 29.91
CA ALA A 8 7.32 30.01 29.49
C ALA A 8 8.72 29.97 30.06
N GLU A 9 9.13 28.82 30.58
CA GLU A 9 10.51 28.55 31.02
C GLU A 9 11.31 28.12 29.77
N SER A 10 12.00 29.08 29.15
CA SER A 10 12.66 28.89 27.81
C SER A 10 13.64 27.73 27.80
N ARG A 11 14.40 27.52 28.88
CA ARG A 11 15.35 26.40 29.02
C ARG A 11 14.66 25.04 28.92
N ARG A 12 13.58 24.87 29.71
CA ARG A 12 12.82 23.61 29.72
C ARG A 12 12.09 23.33 28.43
N LEU A 13 11.59 24.39 27.76
CA LEU A 13 11.01 24.26 26.41
C LEU A 13 12.04 23.79 25.41
N LEU A 14 13.26 24.35 25.43
CA LEU A 14 14.33 23.93 24.51
C LEU A 14 14.72 22.46 24.75
N GLU A 15 14.85 22.04 26.01
CA GLU A 15 15.12 20.63 26.37
C GLU A 15 14.02 19.68 25.87
N LEU A 16 12.73 20.07 26.03
CA LEU A 16 11.61 19.30 25.50
C LEU A 16 11.62 19.23 23.97
N MET A 17 11.99 20.31 23.30
CA MET A 17 12.09 20.36 21.84
C MET A 17 13.20 19.46 21.31
N ILE A 18 14.37 19.50 21.95
CA ILE A 18 15.51 18.66 21.56
C ILE A 18 15.22 17.17 21.76
N ASN A 19 14.54 16.80 22.87
CA ASN A 19 14.41 15.41 23.27
C ASN A 19 13.05 14.77 22.94
N SER A 20 12.03 15.52 22.49
CA SER A 20 10.67 14.98 22.40
C SER A 20 9.92 15.34 21.10
N ILE A 21 10.38 16.31 20.34
CA ILE A 21 9.67 16.73 19.11
C ILE A 21 9.97 15.79 17.93
N TYR A 22 11.22 15.36 17.81
CA TYR A 22 11.67 14.53 16.70
C TYR A 22 11.88 13.08 17.17
N THR A 23 11.35 12.14 16.39
CA THR A 23 11.49 10.71 16.66
C THR A 23 12.86 10.17 16.21
N HIS A 24 13.42 10.75 15.14
CA HIS A 24 14.68 10.32 14.56
C HIS A 24 15.72 11.43 14.57
N GLN A 25 16.90 11.15 15.13
CA GLN A 25 18.00 12.14 15.23
C GLN A 25 18.46 12.63 13.85
N GLU A 26 18.49 11.78 12.84
CA GLU A 26 18.96 12.08 11.49
C GLU A 26 18.20 13.20 10.76
N ILE A 27 17.03 13.60 11.28
CA ILE A 27 16.20 14.68 10.74
C ILE A 27 16.89 16.05 10.84
N PHE A 28 17.86 16.22 11.76
CA PHE A 28 18.59 17.47 11.89
C PHE A 28 19.14 17.97 10.56
N LEU A 29 19.66 17.07 9.72
CA LEU A 29 20.24 17.45 8.43
C LEU A 29 19.18 17.96 7.46
N ARG A 30 18.01 17.33 7.43
CA ARG A 30 16.85 17.79 6.64
C ARG A 30 16.44 19.21 7.02
N GLU A 31 16.34 19.50 8.31
CA GLU A 31 15.92 20.81 8.80
C GLU A 31 16.95 21.91 8.47
N LEU A 32 18.24 21.62 8.62
CA LEU A 32 19.30 22.58 8.28
C LEU A 32 19.40 22.83 6.78
N ILE A 33 19.25 21.80 5.94
CA ILE A 33 19.17 21.95 4.48
C ILE A 33 17.96 22.78 4.09
N SER A 34 16.80 22.56 4.73
CA SER A 34 15.59 23.32 4.49
C SER A 34 15.79 24.82 4.81
N ASN A 35 16.44 25.14 5.92
CA ASN A 35 16.77 26.51 6.30
C ASN A 35 17.75 27.17 5.30
N ALA A 36 18.75 26.43 4.85
CA ALA A 36 19.69 26.88 3.83
C ALA A 36 18.97 27.16 2.49
N SER A 37 18.07 26.27 2.07
CA SER A 37 17.23 26.44 0.88
C SER A 37 16.39 27.73 0.97
N ASP A 38 15.72 27.95 2.10
CA ASP A 38 14.91 29.16 2.33
C ASP A 38 15.76 30.45 2.29
N ALA A 39 16.99 30.40 2.81
CA ALA A 39 17.92 31.54 2.76
C ALA A 39 18.34 31.87 1.33
N ILE A 40 18.58 30.87 0.51
CA ILE A 40 18.88 31.02 -0.91
C ILE A 40 17.65 31.54 -1.67
N ASP A 41 16.45 31.01 -1.42
CA ASP A 41 15.21 31.45 -2.05
C ASP A 41 14.98 32.96 -1.84
N LYS A 42 15.25 33.47 -0.62
CA LYS A 42 15.16 34.90 -0.31
C LYS A 42 16.13 35.77 -1.12
N LEU A 43 17.39 35.33 -1.26
CA LEU A 43 18.39 36.08 -2.03
C LEU A 43 18.11 35.97 -3.53
N CYS A 44 17.75 34.79 -4.03
CA CYS A 44 17.37 34.57 -5.41
C CYS A 44 16.13 35.42 -5.80
N PHE A 45 15.13 35.53 -4.91
CA PHE A 45 14.02 36.45 -5.16
C PHE A 45 14.46 37.91 -5.21
N ARG A 46 15.35 38.30 -4.30
CA ARG A 46 15.90 39.68 -4.30
C ARG A 46 16.70 39.98 -5.57
N SER A 47 17.42 38.99 -6.14
CA SER A 47 18.16 39.17 -7.39
C SER A 47 17.27 39.47 -8.59
N LEU A 48 15.97 39.18 -8.54
CA LEU A 48 15.01 39.54 -9.60
C LEU A 48 14.75 41.07 -9.69
N THR A 49 15.03 41.79 -8.60
CA THR A 49 14.75 43.23 -8.50
C THR A 49 15.99 44.09 -8.17
N ASP A 50 17.07 43.47 -7.75
CA ASP A 50 18.34 44.12 -7.33
C ASP A 50 19.52 43.53 -8.09
N GLU A 51 19.96 44.26 -9.12
CA GLU A 51 21.10 43.87 -9.97
C GLU A 51 22.46 43.76 -9.19
N ASN A 52 22.54 44.39 -8.01
CA ASN A 52 23.75 44.36 -7.19
C ASN A 52 23.99 42.98 -6.54
N VAL A 53 23.00 42.08 -6.54
CA VAL A 53 23.22 40.70 -6.07
C VAL A 53 24.30 40.01 -6.90
N GLY A 54 24.34 40.27 -8.22
CA GLY A 54 25.41 39.82 -9.12
C GLY A 54 25.51 38.29 -9.24
N MET A 55 24.46 37.54 -8.89
CA MET A 55 24.41 36.07 -8.93
C MET A 55 23.27 35.61 -9.82
N GLU A 56 23.57 34.62 -10.66
CA GLU A 56 22.56 33.91 -11.44
C GLU A 56 22.06 32.67 -10.67
N ARG A 57 20.94 32.09 -11.10
CA ARG A 57 20.35 30.92 -10.47
C ARG A 57 21.32 29.74 -10.35
N GLY A 58 22.27 29.61 -11.28
CA GLY A 58 23.28 28.53 -11.28
C GLY A 58 24.39 28.70 -10.25
N ASP A 59 24.53 29.89 -9.66
CA ASP A 59 25.58 30.20 -8.70
C ASP A 59 25.22 29.81 -7.26
N PHE A 60 23.92 29.57 -7.02
CA PHE A 60 23.42 29.20 -5.70
C PHE A 60 23.67 27.72 -5.41
N PHE A 61 24.12 27.44 -4.19
CA PHE A 61 24.34 26.06 -3.73
C PHE A 61 24.30 25.94 -2.20
N ILE A 62 24.10 24.70 -1.75
CA ILE A 62 24.30 24.29 -0.37
C ILE A 62 25.50 23.35 -0.34
N ARG A 63 26.44 23.55 0.58
CA ARG A 63 27.60 22.69 0.75
C ARG A 63 27.57 22.02 2.11
N ILE A 64 27.83 20.70 2.15
CA ILE A 64 27.93 19.93 3.37
C ILE A 64 29.32 19.31 3.44
N LYS A 65 30.04 19.57 4.55
CA LYS A 65 31.38 19.07 4.77
C LYS A 65 31.53 18.45 6.15
N GLY A 66 31.83 17.16 6.20
CA GLY A 66 32.26 16.47 7.41
C GLY A 66 33.81 16.61 7.62
N ASP A 67 34.22 16.89 8.83
CA ASP A 67 35.60 16.93 9.26
C ASP A 67 35.80 15.97 10.44
N MET A 68 36.40 14.82 10.16
CA MET A 68 36.62 13.75 11.14
C MET A 68 37.69 14.12 12.16
N GLU A 69 38.69 14.95 11.76
CA GLU A 69 39.80 15.32 12.64
C GLU A 69 39.33 16.27 13.75
N ASN A 70 38.46 17.23 13.38
CA ASN A 70 37.93 18.22 14.31
C ASN A 70 36.56 17.82 14.89
N GLY A 71 35.97 16.69 14.42
CA GLY A 71 34.64 16.22 14.87
C GLY A 71 33.54 17.20 14.50
N THR A 72 33.61 17.87 13.35
CA THR A 72 32.65 18.92 12.97
C THR A 72 31.96 18.62 11.64
N LEU A 73 30.65 18.93 11.59
CA LEU A 73 29.85 18.94 10.36
C LEU A 73 29.47 20.38 10.04
N THR A 74 29.82 20.84 8.84
CA THR A 74 29.50 22.19 8.38
C THR A 74 28.48 22.14 7.25
N ILE A 75 27.39 22.90 7.40
CA ILE A 75 26.38 23.15 6.38
C ILE A 75 26.48 24.63 5.99
N SER A 76 26.85 24.90 4.74
CA SER A 76 27.06 26.25 4.20
C SER A 76 26.04 26.55 3.11
N ASP A 77 25.48 27.75 3.12
CA ASP A 77 24.70 28.31 2.03
C ASP A 77 25.27 29.65 1.58
N ASN A 78 25.03 30.01 0.34
CA ASN A 78 25.30 31.33 -0.21
C ASN A 78 24.03 32.16 -0.40
N GLY A 79 23.09 32.01 0.54
CA GLY A 79 21.82 32.73 0.60
C GLY A 79 21.95 34.14 1.17
N ILE A 80 20.84 34.72 1.63
CA ILE A 80 20.73 36.13 2.05
C ILE A 80 21.58 36.49 3.29
N GLY A 81 21.97 35.48 4.11
CA GLY A 81 22.67 35.68 5.37
C GLY A 81 21.82 36.35 6.45
N MET A 82 22.44 36.71 7.59
CA MET A 82 21.79 37.32 8.76
C MET A 82 22.66 38.39 9.39
N THR A 83 22.06 39.51 9.80
CA THR A 83 22.69 40.51 10.68
C THR A 83 22.74 40.01 12.13
N ALA A 84 23.40 40.73 13.04
CA ALA A 84 23.45 40.37 14.47
C ALA A 84 22.02 40.35 15.06
N GLU A 85 21.20 41.35 14.76
CA GLU A 85 19.82 41.47 15.24
C GLU A 85 18.93 40.35 14.68
N GLU A 86 19.15 39.96 13.41
CA GLU A 86 18.45 38.83 12.80
C GLU A 86 18.87 37.50 13.42
N MET A 87 20.14 37.32 13.76
CA MET A 87 20.60 36.15 14.50
C MET A 87 19.93 36.03 15.88
N GLU A 88 19.93 37.13 16.66
CA GLU A 88 19.24 37.16 17.94
C GLU A 88 17.74 36.88 17.79
N SER A 89 17.11 37.42 16.76
CA SER A 89 15.68 37.28 16.50
C SER A 89 15.30 35.88 16.00
N ASN A 90 16.08 35.29 15.10
CA ASN A 90 15.74 34.02 14.40
C ASN A 90 16.33 32.77 15.08
N LEU A 91 17.50 32.91 15.74
CA LEU A 91 18.17 31.79 16.42
C LEU A 91 18.03 31.86 17.95
N GLY A 92 17.79 33.06 18.51
CA GLY A 92 17.62 33.28 19.94
C GLY A 92 16.16 33.21 20.42
N VAL A 93 15.17 33.23 19.52
CA VAL A 93 13.74 33.19 19.87
C VAL A 93 13.11 31.89 19.34
N ILE A 94 12.68 31.03 20.27
CA ILE A 94 12.07 29.74 19.96
C ILE A 94 10.71 29.97 19.27
N ALA A 95 10.42 29.16 18.23
CA ALA A 95 9.19 29.19 17.43
C ALA A 95 8.94 30.50 16.65
N LYS A 96 9.99 31.24 16.33
CA LYS A 96 9.96 32.38 15.42
C LYS A 96 10.54 32.00 14.06
N SER A 97 9.72 32.05 12.99
CA SER A 97 10.17 31.75 11.63
C SER A 97 10.28 33.04 10.80
N GLY A 98 11.52 33.41 10.45
CA GLY A 98 11.79 34.49 9.49
C GLY A 98 11.33 34.17 8.07
N SER A 99 11.24 32.89 7.72
CA SER A 99 10.75 32.46 6.41
C SER A 99 9.23 32.57 6.29
N LEU A 100 8.50 32.30 7.37
CA LEU A 100 7.04 32.52 7.40
C LEU A 100 6.67 34.01 7.35
N ALA A 101 7.45 34.87 8.02
CA ALA A 101 7.27 36.32 7.95
C ALA A 101 7.47 36.82 6.51
N PHE A 102 8.52 36.39 5.85
CA PHE A 102 8.82 36.71 4.45
C PHE A 102 7.69 36.27 3.49
N LYS A 103 7.15 35.05 3.67
CA LYS A 103 6.01 34.57 2.89
C LYS A 103 4.77 35.46 3.06
N LYS A 104 4.44 35.86 4.29
CA LYS A 104 3.32 36.76 4.55
C LYS A 104 3.48 38.15 3.92
N ASP A 105 4.70 38.67 3.90
CA ASP A 105 5.01 39.97 3.27
C ASP A 105 4.88 39.87 1.75
N LEU A 106 5.23 38.74 1.14
CA LEU A 106 5.03 38.50 -0.29
C LEU A 106 3.56 38.36 -0.66
N ASP A 107 2.78 37.60 0.11
CA ASP A 107 1.35 37.43 -0.09
C ASP A 107 0.59 38.74 0.04
N ALA A 108 1.02 39.62 0.96
CA ALA A 108 0.44 40.95 1.15
C ALA A 108 0.79 41.94 0.03
N ALA A 109 1.89 41.72 -0.71
CA ALA A 109 2.36 42.65 -1.74
C ALA A 109 1.72 42.44 -3.12
N GLU A 110 0.81 41.46 -3.30
CA GLU A 110 0.15 41.09 -4.58
C GLU A 110 1.10 40.99 -5.80
N LYS A 111 2.39 40.84 -5.56
CA LYS A 111 3.35 40.68 -6.65
C LYS A 111 3.21 39.31 -7.26
N ASP A 112 3.09 39.31 -8.58
CA ASP A 112 3.01 38.12 -9.44
C ASP A 112 3.68 36.92 -8.80
N LYS A 113 2.94 35.81 -8.73
CA LYS A 113 3.31 34.52 -8.12
C LYS A 113 4.73 34.10 -8.50
N ALA A 114 5.72 34.67 -7.83
CA ALA A 114 7.05 34.08 -7.83
C ALA A 114 6.89 32.73 -7.12
N ASP A 115 7.36 31.69 -7.74
CA ASP A 115 7.27 30.28 -7.31
C ASP A 115 8.21 30.07 -6.08
N ILE A 116 7.89 30.77 -4.96
CA ILE A 116 8.65 30.73 -3.71
C ILE A 116 7.94 29.82 -2.75
N ASP A 117 8.43 28.59 -2.69
CA ASP A 117 7.97 27.58 -1.76
C ASP A 117 8.83 27.62 -0.48
N VAL A 118 8.40 28.38 0.51
CA VAL A 118 9.07 28.41 1.82
C VAL A 118 8.88 27.09 2.53
N ILE A 119 9.99 26.41 2.85
CA ILE A 119 10.01 25.11 3.53
C ILE A 119 9.90 25.33 5.05
N GLY A 120 10.68 26.21 5.67
CA GLY A 120 10.81 26.43 7.12
C GLY A 120 9.69 27.29 7.72
N GLN A 121 8.58 26.71 8.18
CA GLN A 121 7.41 27.45 8.66
C GLN A 121 7.32 27.59 10.18
N PHE A 122 7.91 26.67 10.97
CA PHE A 122 7.67 26.58 12.42
C PHE A 122 8.71 27.27 13.31
N GLY A 123 9.89 27.61 12.80
CA GLY A 123 10.96 28.27 13.57
C GLY A 123 11.56 27.39 14.67
N VAL A 124 11.48 26.07 14.55
CA VAL A 124 12.01 25.11 15.52
C VAL A 124 13.05 24.16 14.92
N GLY A 125 13.07 24.02 13.58
CA GLY A 125 13.93 23.07 12.89
C GLY A 125 15.42 23.26 13.17
N PHE A 126 15.87 24.50 13.37
CA PHE A 126 17.27 24.82 13.72
C PHE A 126 17.72 24.10 14.99
N TYR A 127 16.87 24.02 16.00
CA TYR A 127 17.24 23.42 17.29
C TYR A 127 17.42 21.89 17.23
N SER A 128 16.98 21.23 16.16
CA SER A 128 17.27 19.81 15.92
C SER A 128 18.79 19.53 15.85
N ALA A 129 19.60 20.54 15.52
CA ALA A 129 21.06 20.46 15.54
C ALA A 129 21.60 19.97 16.89
N PHE A 130 20.98 20.37 18.01
CA PHE A 130 21.40 19.97 19.35
C PHE A 130 21.08 18.50 19.69
N MET A 131 20.32 17.80 18.86
CA MET A 131 20.15 16.35 19.02
C MET A 131 21.48 15.61 18.82
N VAL A 132 22.31 16.10 17.89
CA VAL A 132 23.57 15.44 17.47
C VAL A 132 24.82 16.25 17.85
N ALA A 133 24.70 17.55 18.06
CA ALA A 133 25.81 18.44 18.38
C ALA A 133 25.87 18.79 19.87
N SER A 134 27.08 18.84 20.43
CA SER A 134 27.40 19.39 21.74
C SER A 134 27.50 20.92 21.71
N LYS A 135 27.90 21.49 20.57
CA LYS A 135 27.99 22.93 20.32
C LYS A 135 27.57 23.24 18.90
N VAL A 136 26.82 24.32 18.73
CA VAL A 136 26.44 24.88 17.42
C VAL A 136 27.02 26.26 17.26
N THR A 137 27.78 26.48 16.17
CA THR A 137 28.34 27.77 15.80
C THR A 137 27.73 28.19 14.45
N VAL A 138 27.17 29.39 14.38
CA VAL A 138 26.62 29.96 13.13
C VAL A 138 27.43 31.20 12.77
N ILE A 139 28.05 31.19 11.60
CA ILE A 139 28.81 32.34 11.05
C ILE A 139 28.00 32.85 9.84
N SER A 140 27.55 34.10 9.87
CA SER A 140 26.76 34.65 8.78
C SER A 140 27.15 36.08 8.43
N ARG A 141 27.16 36.36 7.12
CA ARG A 141 27.27 37.71 6.57
C ARG A 141 26.00 38.01 5.75
N ALA A 142 25.24 39.00 6.22
CA ALA A 142 24.04 39.41 5.52
C ALA A 142 24.38 40.14 4.21
N TYR A 143 23.53 39.97 3.20
CA TYR A 143 23.61 40.72 1.96
C TYR A 143 23.59 42.23 2.21
N GLY A 144 24.53 42.97 1.62
CA GLY A 144 24.69 44.39 1.79
C GLY A 144 25.47 44.82 3.06
N GLN A 145 25.98 43.87 3.85
CA GLN A 145 26.82 44.14 5.03
C GLN A 145 28.29 43.80 4.75
N GLU A 146 29.21 44.60 5.31
CA GLU A 146 30.66 44.37 5.20
C GLU A 146 31.14 43.42 6.32
N THR A 147 30.46 43.42 7.49
CA THR A 147 30.85 42.63 8.66
C THR A 147 29.98 41.38 8.78
N ALA A 148 30.61 40.28 9.21
CA ALA A 148 29.94 39.05 9.59
C ALA A 148 29.78 38.95 11.11
N ASN A 149 28.86 38.09 11.53
CA ASN A 149 28.64 37.81 12.95
C ASN A 149 28.68 36.30 13.20
N ARG A 150 29.14 35.96 14.40
CA ARG A 150 29.20 34.60 14.92
C ARG A 150 28.26 34.46 16.09
N TRP A 151 27.30 33.54 15.97
CA TRP A 151 26.43 33.07 17.03
C TRP A 151 26.92 31.73 17.52
N GLU A 152 27.01 31.51 18.83
CA GLU A 152 27.45 30.24 19.43
C GLU A 152 26.56 29.86 20.60
N SER A 153 26.24 28.56 20.71
CA SER A 153 25.49 28.00 21.82
C SER A 153 25.88 26.53 22.07
N GLU A 154 25.86 26.13 23.36
CA GLU A 154 26.00 24.73 23.78
C GLU A 154 24.64 24.14 24.21
N GLY A 155 23.54 24.77 23.85
CA GLY A 155 22.17 24.32 24.12
C GLY A 155 21.40 25.24 25.05
N ALA A 156 20.85 24.69 26.13
CA ALA A 156 19.88 25.38 26.99
C ALA A 156 20.47 26.52 27.86
N ASP A 157 21.79 26.66 27.95
CA ASP A 157 22.47 27.64 28.79
C ASP A 157 22.57 29.05 28.17
N GLY A 158 22.06 29.22 26.93
CA GLY A 158 22.05 30.49 26.24
C GLY A 158 22.98 30.52 25.03
N TYR A 159 23.21 31.73 24.51
CA TYR A 159 24.04 31.95 23.34
C TYR A 159 24.84 33.26 23.44
N THR A 160 25.84 33.39 22.57
CA THR A 160 26.63 34.61 22.39
C THR A 160 26.60 35.03 20.93
N VAL A 161 26.60 36.36 20.68
CA VAL A 161 26.77 36.94 19.34
C VAL A 161 27.99 37.85 19.36
N THR A 162 28.94 37.62 18.45
CA THR A 162 30.20 38.38 18.34
C THR A 162 30.51 38.69 16.89
N PRO A 163 31.07 39.88 16.57
CA PRO A 163 31.56 40.16 15.21
C PRO A 163 32.66 39.19 14.81
N CYS A 164 32.67 38.84 13.53
CA CYS A 164 33.73 38.00 12.94
C CYS A 164 33.96 38.36 11.47
N GLU A 165 34.90 37.68 10.82
CA GLU A 165 35.20 37.82 9.40
C GLU A 165 34.56 36.67 8.62
N LYS A 166 33.94 36.97 7.48
CA LYS A 166 33.47 36.02 6.45
C LYS A 166 33.51 36.74 5.10
N GLU A 167 34.24 36.16 4.15
CA GLU A 167 34.48 36.80 2.83
C GLU A 167 33.23 36.84 1.96
N THR A 168 32.37 35.80 2.04
CA THR A 168 31.21 35.64 1.18
C THR A 168 29.90 35.90 1.93
N VAL A 169 28.89 36.39 1.23
CA VAL A 169 27.50 36.45 1.74
C VAL A 169 26.98 35.04 1.95
N GLY A 170 26.13 34.85 2.95
CA GLY A 170 25.51 33.56 3.29
C GLY A 170 25.81 33.09 4.70
N THR A 171 25.50 31.85 5.01
CA THR A 171 25.57 31.31 6.36
C THR A 171 26.32 29.98 6.40
N ASP A 172 27.19 29.79 7.41
CA ASP A 172 27.82 28.51 7.76
C ASP A 172 27.27 28.08 9.12
N VAL A 173 26.62 26.92 9.18
CA VAL A 173 26.20 26.26 10.40
C VAL A 173 27.18 25.14 10.69
N ILE A 174 27.96 25.27 11.76
CA ILE A 174 29.02 24.36 12.18
C ILE A 174 28.56 23.61 13.42
N LEU A 175 28.45 22.30 13.32
CA LEU A 175 28.05 21.40 14.39
C LEU A 175 29.29 20.72 14.95
N THR A 176 29.66 20.97 16.21
CA THR A 176 30.61 20.13 16.92
C THR A 176 29.85 18.91 17.42
N MET A 177 30.13 17.74 16.86
CA MET A 177 29.36 16.53 17.16
C MET A 177 29.52 16.09 18.61
N LYS A 178 28.50 15.44 19.16
CA LYS A 178 28.59 14.72 20.43
C LYS A 178 29.57 13.56 20.32
N SER A 179 30.12 13.13 21.44
CA SER A 179 30.94 11.91 21.51
C SER A 179 30.05 10.69 21.30
N ASP A 180 30.57 9.70 20.59
CA ASP A 180 29.88 8.41 20.40
C ASP A 180 29.66 7.74 21.76
N THR A 181 28.54 7.06 21.89
CA THR A 181 28.13 6.25 23.06
C THR A 181 27.92 4.80 22.64
N GLU A 182 27.58 3.92 23.57
CA GLU A 182 27.25 2.54 23.26
C GLU A 182 25.99 2.42 22.37
N ASP A 183 25.03 3.35 22.53
CA ASP A 183 23.75 3.33 21.85
C ASP A 183 23.73 4.23 20.60
N ASP A 184 24.48 5.33 20.58
CA ASP A 184 24.45 6.36 19.55
C ASP A 184 25.86 6.59 18.95
N CYS A 185 25.96 6.52 17.61
CA CYS A 185 27.17 6.80 16.87
C CYS A 185 27.02 8.13 16.11
N TYR A 186 27.44 9.23 16.69
CA TYR A 186 27.35 10.57 16.10
C TYR A 186 28.40 10.82 15.03
N SER A 187 29.58 10.20 15.16
CA SER A 187 30.67 10.33 14.19
C SER A 187 30.29 9.83 12.78
N VAL A 188 29.28 8.96 12.67
CA VAL A 188 28.78 8.46 11.39
C VAL A 188 28.27 9.58 10.49
N TYR A 189 27.72 10.67 11.07
CA TYR A 189 27.19 11.81 10.31
C TYR A 189 28.27 12.67 9.65
N LEU A 190 29.55 12.46 9.99
CA LEU A 190 30.69 13.10 9.34
C LEU A 190 31.12 12.37 8.06
N MET A 191 30.66 11.13 7.88
CA MET A 191 31.05 10.29 6.76
C MET A 191 30.35 10.70 5.46
N PRO A 192 31.07 10.86 4.33
CA PRO A 192 30.47 11.27 3.05
C PRO A 192 29.32 10.38 2.59
N TRP A 193 29.44 9.05 2.77
CA TRP A 193 28.40 8.11 2.36
C TRP A 193 27.11 8.29 3.17
N LYS A 194 27.22 8.62 4.48
CA LYS A 194 26.03 8.86 5.33
C LYS A 194 25.36 10.18 4.99
N ILE A 195 26.13 11.20 4.70
CA ILE A 195 25.64 12.49 4.20
C ILE A 195 24.85 12.26 2.89
N GLN A 196 25.41 11.51 1.94
CA GLN A 196 24.74 11.18 0.68
C GLN A 196 23.44 10.40 0.91
N GLU A 197 23.47 9.38 1.77
CA GLU A 197 22.28 8.60 2.14
C GLU A 197 21.16 9.49 2.67
N LEU A 198 21.46 10.37 3.63
CA LEU A 198 20.47 11.25 4.25
C LEU A 198 19.93 12.31 3.28
N VAL A 199 20.80 12.89 2.45
CA VAL A 199 20.36 13.84 1.41
C VAL A 199 19.46 13.13 0.41
N LYS A 200 19.83 11.95 -0.07
CA LYS A 200 19.02 11.14 -1.00
C LYS A 200 17.69 10.71 -0.39
N LYS A 201 17.64 10.48 0.92
CA LYS A 201 16.43 10.08 1.63
C LYS A 201 15.46 11.24 1.82
N TYR A 202 15.93 12.37 2.36
CA TYR A 202 15.07 13.44 2.83
C TYR A 202 15.02 14.69 1.96
N SER A 203 16.11 15.02 1.26
CA SER A 203 16.35 16.31 0.60
C SER A 203 16.74 16.19 -0.87
N ASP A 204 16.53 15.02 -1.48
CA ASP A 204 16.93 14.72 -2.87
C ASP A 204 16.33 15.72 -3.88
N TYR A 205 15.17 16.26 -3.58
CA TYR A 205 14.43 17.15 -4.46
C TYR A 205 14.35 18.61 -3.97
N VAL A 206 15.24 18.98 -3.05
CA VAL A 206 15.49 20.40 -2.75
C VAL A 206 16.00 21.06 -4.02
N ARG A 207 15.43 22.22 -4.37
CA ARG A 207 15.64 22.88 -5.68
C ARG A 207 17.05 23.41 -5.94
N TRP A 208 17.89 23.46 -4.92
CA TRP A 208 19.27 23.94 -4.99
C TRP A 208 20.25 22.78 -4.97
N PRO A 209 21.38 22.88 -5.74
CA PRO A 209 22.38 21.84 -5.72
C PRO A 209 23.02 21.70 -4.34
N ILE A 210 23.00 20.48 -3.80
CA ILE A 210 23.66 20.13 -2.56
C ILE A 210 24.96 19.45 -2.91
N ARG A 211 26.08 20.06 -2.49
CA ARG A 211 27.44 19.61 -2.79
C ARG A 211 28.09 19.01 -1.57
N THR A 212 28.87 17.96 -1.77
CA THR A 212 29.73 17.36 -0.74
C THR A 212 31.00 16.84 -1.35
N ASP A 213 32.02 16.66 -0.51
CA ASP A 213 33.27 16.05 -0.92
C ASP A 213 33.09 14.53 -0.99
N VAL A 214 33.29 13.94 -2.18
CA VAL A 214 33.15 12.50 -2.43
C VAL A 214 34.51 11.91 -2.78
N GLU A 215 34.85 10.83 -2.10
CA GLU A 215 36.06 10.07 -2.44
C GLU A 215 35.78 9.18 -3.65
N THR A 216 36.48 9.48 -4.76
CA THR A 216 36.37 8.74 -6.00
C THR A 216 37.68 8.04 -6.30
N THR A 217 37.60 6.83 -6.81
CA THR A 217 38.78 6.06 -7.16
C THR A 217 39.14 6.29 -8.63
N GLU A 218 40.24 6.96 -8.89
CA GLU A 218 40.76 7.16 -10.25
C GLU A 218 41.87 6.16 -10.57
N LYS A 219 41.77 5.56 -11.76
CA LYS A 219 42.86 4.77 -12.33
C LYS A 219 43.83 5.71 -13.02
N TYR A 220 45.09 5.58 -12.72
CA TYR A 220 46.17 6.31 -13.40
C TYR A 220 47.23 5.36 -13.91
N GLU A 221 47.95 5.75 -14.97
CA GLU A 221 49.06 4.99 -15.51
C GLU A 221 50.28 5.13 -14.58
N THR A 222 50.75 4.01 -14.05
CA THR A 222 51.93 4.02 -13.14
C THR A 222 53.25 4.29 -13.85
N GLY A 223 53.27 4.26 -15.19
CA GLY A 223 54.48 4.34 -15.98
C GLY A 223 55.29 3.04 -16.03
N GLU A 224 54.84 2.02 -15.32
CA GLU A 224 55.44 0.68 -15.35
C GLU A 224 54.69 -0.20 -16.36
N VAL A 225 55.44 -1.07 -17.05
CA VAL A 225 54.89 -2.11 -17.92
C VAL A 225 55.10 -3.48 -17.29
N ASP A 226 54.15 -4.37 -17.47
CA ASP A 226 54.25 -5.76 -17.03
C ASP A 226 55.17 -6.56 -18.00
N GLU A 227 55.41 -7.84 -17.68
CA GLU A 227 56.25 -8.73 -18.50
C GLU A 227 55.69 -8.96 -19.92
N ALA A 228 54.43 -8.61 -20.17
CA ALA A 228 53.77 -8.71 -21.47
C ALA A 228 53.71 -7.36 -22.22
N GLY A 229 54.32 -6.28 -21.67
CA GLY A 229 54.36 -4.95 -22.27
C GLY A 229 53.11 -4.13 -22.08
N ILE A 230 52.20 -4.53 -21.15
CA ILE A 230 50.96 -3.81 -20.84
C ILE A 230 51.25 -2.81 -19.71
N GLN A 231 50.79 -1.57 -19.87
CA GLN A 231 50.95 -0.54 -18.83
C GLN A 231 50.17 -0.93 -17.58
N LYS A 232 50.86 -0.89 -16.44
CA LYS A 232 50.23 -1.09 -15.14
C LYS A 232 49.40 0.12 -14.74
N MET A 233 48.11 -0.12 -14.40
CA MET A 233 47.22 0.93 -13.89
C MET A 233 47.30 0.95 -12.36
N GLY A 234 47.66 2.09 -11.81
CA GLY A 234 47.53 2.36 -10.39
C GLY A 234 46.11 2.87 -10.05
N VAL A 235 45.77 2.80 -8.79
CA VAL A 235 44.49 3.31 -8.27
C VAL A 235 44.84 4.35 -7.21
N ARG A 236 44.28 5.55 -7.33
CA ARG A 236 44.40 6.58 -6.31
C ARG A 236 43.02 7.06 -5.89
N THR A 237 42.82 7.33 -4.61
CA THR A 237 41.63 8.00 -4.09
C THR A 237 41.80 9.50 -4.29
N VAL A 238 40.83 10.13 -4.93
CA VAL A 238 40.79 11.57 -5.16
C VAL A 238 39.48 12.10 -4.59
N THR A 239 39.53 13.12 -3.76
CA THR A 239 38.37 13.81 -3.25
C THR A 239 37.89 14.83 -4.28
N LYS A 240 36.62 14.71 -4.72
CA LYS A 240 35.99 15.67 -5.64
C LYS A 240 34.72 16.20 -5.03
N GLU A 241 34.45 17.49 -5.23
CA GLU A 241 33.15 18.06 -4.88
C GLU A 241 32.12 17.64 -5.92
N GLU A 242 31.05 16.99 -5.49
CA GLU A 242 29.97 16.52 -6.36
C GLU A 242 28.60 16.99 -5.87
N VAL A 243 27.68 17.20 -6.81
CA VAL A 243 26.26 17.46 -6.51
C VAL A 243 25.58 16.12 -6.25
N ILE A 244 25.03 15.96 -5.05
CA ILE A 244 24.51 14.68 -4.56
C ILE A 244 22.98 14.57 -4.58
N ASN A 245 22.24 15.65 -4.86
CA ASN A 245 20.78 15.64 -4.97
C ASN A 245 20.29 15.75 -6.42
N SER A 246 19.06 15.34 -6.67
CA SER A 246 18.44 15.32 -8.01
C SER A 246 17.68 16.60 -8.37
N MET A 247 17.41 17.48 -7.43
CA MET A 247 16.74 18.79 -7.53
C MET A 247 15.32 18.74 -8.11
N ILE A 248 15.15 18.26 -9.35
CA ILE A 248 13.88 18.27 -10.05
C ILE A 248 13.27 16.88 -10.03
N PRO A 249 12.19 16.67 -9.27
CA PRO A 249 11.56 15.36 -9.16
C PRO A 249 10.87 14.95 -10.47
N ILE A 250 10.94 13.66 -10.78
CA ILE A 250 10.38 13.11 -12.02
C ILE A 250 8.85 13.30 -12.10
N TRP A 251 8.14 13.30 -10.97
CA TRP A 251 6.68 13.49 -10.93
C TRP A 251 6.22 14.92 -11.20
N GLN A 252 7.16 15.88 -11.19
CA GLN A 252 6.90 17.27 -11.58
C GLN A 252 7.13 17.49 -13.07
N ARG A 253 7.88 16.60 -13.75
CA ARG A 253 8.18 16.70 -15.17
C ARG A 253 6.96 16.34 -16.02
N SER A 254 6.81 17.02 -17.15
CA SER A 254 5.76 16.70 -18.12
C SER A 254 6.01 15.32 -18.78
N LYS A 255 4.99 14.75 -19.43
CA LYS A 255 5.15 13.50 -20.19
C LYS A 255 6.16 13.59 -21.34
N LYS A 256 6.46 14.82 -21.81
CA LYS A 256 7.47 15.04 -22.85
C LYS A 256 8.89 15.01 -22.29
N GLU A 257 9.06 15.40 -21.04
CA GLU A 257 10.36 15.49 -20.35
C GLU A 257 10.73 14.21 -19.59
N ALA A 258 9.74 13.41 -19.23
CA ALA A 258 9.95 12.11 -18.60
C ALA A 258 9.07 11.07 -19.27
N SER A 259 9.69 10.16 -20.00
CA SER A 259 9.03 9.03 -20.68
C SER A 259 8.52 8.00 -19.68
N ASP A 260 7.69 7.06 -20.14
CA ASP A 260 7.27 5.94 -19.31
C ASP A 260 8.46 5.02 -18.94
N ALA A 261 9.48 4.93 -19.80
CA ALA A 261 10.71 4.20 -19.50
C ALA A 261 11.48 4.84 -18.34
N ASP A 262 11.54 6.19 -18.28
CA ASP A 262 12.19 6.91 -17.17
C ASP A 262 11.43 6.68 -15.86
N CYS A 263 10.10 6.62 -15.91
CA CYS A 263 9.26 6.32 -14.74
C CYS A 263 9.44 4.89 -14.25
N ILE A 264 9.59 3.93 -15.16
CA ILE A 264 9.87 2.53 -14.83
C ILE A 264 11.26 2.40 -14.21
N ALA A 265 12.27 3.05 -14.78
CA ALA A 265 13.62 3.08 -14.23
C ALA A 265 13.63 3.68 -12.80
N PHE A 266 12.93 4.79 -12.63
CA PHE A 266 12.75 5.41 -11.32
C PHE A 266 12.05 4.48 -10.31
N TYR A 267 10.99 3.76 -10.74
CA TYR A 267 10.32 2.79 -9.88
C TYR A 267 11.28 1.71 -9.39
N LYS A 268 12.05 1.10 -10.30
CA LYS A 268 13.01 0.05 -9.97
C LYS A 268 14.09 0.52 -9.00
N GLU A 269 14.64 1.68 -9.25
CA GLU A 269 15.68 2.28 -8.39
C GLU A 269 15.14 2.64 -7.01
N LYS A 270 14.02 3.39 -6.97
CA LYS A 270 13.50 3.97 -5.72
C LYS A 270 12.82 2.95 -4.81
N PHE A 271 12.17 1.93 -5.40
CA PHE A 271 11.48 0.88 -4.65
C PHE A 271 12.23 -0.46 -4.63
N LYS A 272 13.45 -0.49 -5.23
CA LYS A 272 14.32 -1.68 -5.30
C LYS A 272 13.59 -2.90 -5.85
N ASP A 273 12.75 -2.69 -6.87
CA ASP A 273 12.03 -3.73 -7.57
C ASP A 273 12.79 -4.12 -8.85
N THR A 274 12.80 -5.40 -9.19
CA THR A 274 13.49 -5.91 -10.39
C THR A 274 12.58 -5.97 -11.61
N GLU A 275 11.26 -5.96 -11.41
CA GLU A 275 10.27 -6.07 -12.47
C GLU A 275 9.67 -4.71 -12.83
N ASP A 276 9.18 -4.62 -14.05
CA ASP A 276 8.43 -3.45 -14.49
C ASP A 276 7.06 -3.42 -13.80
N PRO A 277 6.57 -2.25 -13.38
CA PRO A 277 5.22 -2.15 -12.86
C PRO A 277 4.19 -2.44 -13.96
N VAL A 278 3.07 -3.02 -13.59
CA VAL A 278 1.93 -3.26 -14.51
C VAL A 278 1.42 -1.95 -15.10
N SER A 279 1.39 -0.90 -14.27
CA SER A 279 0.98 0.45 -14.71
C SER A 279 1.65 1.56 -13.91
N VAL A 280 1.76 2.73 -14.55
CA VAL A 280 2.23 4.00 -13.98
C VAL A 280 1.09 5.02 -14.07
N ILE A 281 0.67 5.55 -12.93
CA ILE A 281 -0.40 6.54 -12.82
C ILE A 281 0.23 7.89 -12.44
N ARG A 282 0.13 8.87 -13.33
CA ARG A 282 0.56 10.24 -13.06
C ARG A 282 -0.66 11.11 -12.77
N VAL A 283 -0.63 11.82 -11.67
CA VAL A 283 -1.69 12.75 -11.24
C VAL A 283 -1.09 14.14 -11.06
N ASN A 284 -1.70 15.11 -11.69
CA ASN A 284 -1.51 16.54 -11.41
C ASN A 284 -2.89 17.11 -11.09
N ALA A 285 -3.11 17.48 -9.84
CA ALA A 285 -4.37 17.99 -9.36
C ALA A 285 -4.18 19.43 -8.87
N GLU A 286 -4.99 20.34 -9.40
CA GLU A 286 -5.05 21.74 -9.02
C GLU A 286 -6.50 22.07 -8.65
N GLY A 287 -6.72 22.69 -7.51
CA GLY A 287 -8.07 23.04 -7.05
C GLY A 287 -8.14 23.27 -5.55
N THR A 288 -9.11 22.65 -4.87
CA THR A 288 -9.29 22.77 -3.41
C THR A 288 -8.06 22.26 -2.65
N VAL A 289 -7.36 21.27 -3.21
CA VAL A 289 -6.06 20.77 -2.75
C VAL A 289 -5.20 20.57 -3.98
N SER A 290 -4.01 21.16 -3.97
CA SER A 290 -3.03 20.99 -5.03
C SER A 290 -2.05 19.90 -4.65
N TYR A 291 -1.87 18.89 -5.53
CA TYR A 291 -0.87 17.86 -5.34
C TYR A 291 -0.44 17.21 -6.66
N ARG A 292 0.75 16.67 -6.66
CA ARG A 292 1.25 15.81 -7.73
C ARG A 292 1.49 14.42 -7.18
N ALA A 293 1.16 13.39 -7.96
CA ALA A 293 1.41 12.02 -7.56
C ALA A 293 1.90 11.18 -8.73
N MET A 294 2.77 10.24 -8.40
CA MET A 294 3.21 9.18 -9.30
C MET A 294 3.05 7.86 -8.59
N LEU A 295 2.07 7.06 -9.06
CA LEU A 295 1.72 5.79 -8.46
C LEU A 295 2.10 4.65 -9.40
N PHE A 296 2.46 3.51 -8.82
CA PHE A 296 2.87 2.31 -9.52
C PHE A 296 2.05 1.12 -9.03
N VAL A 297 1.51 0.36 -9.97
CA VAL A 297 0.89 -0.94 -9.68
C VAL A 297 1.97 -2.00 -9.90
N PRO A 298 2.48 -2.67 -8.86
CA PRO A 298 3.53 -3.68 -8.98
C PRO A 298 3.07 -4.89 -9.80
N ALA A 299 4.00 -5.59 -10.45
CA ALA A 299 3.72 -6.86 -11.12
C ALA A 299 3.71 -8.06 -10.14
N LYS A 300 4.45 -7.95 -9.04
CA LYS A 300 4.56 -8.98 -8.01
C LYS A 300 4.30 -8.42 -6.62
N ALA A 301 3.76 -9.24 -5.75
CA ALA A 301 3.68 -8.93 -4.33
C ALA A 301 5.08 -9.02 -3.69
N PRO A 302 5.45 -8.09 -2.78
CA PRO A 302 6.62 -8.26 -1.95
C PRO A 302 6.58 -9.54 -1.14
N TYR A 303 7.74 -10.07 -0.77
CA TYR A 303 7.83 -11.30 0.01
C TYR A 303 7.05 -11.25 1.33
N ASP A 304 7.07 -10.10 1.99
CA ASP A 304 6.42 -9.82 3.27
C ASP A 304 4.97 -9.33 3.15
N TYR A 305 4.41 -9.25 1.93
CA TYR A 305 3.12 -8.59 1.64
C TYR A 305 1.96 -9.07 2.51
N TYR A 306 1.90 -10.37 2.79
CA TYR A 306 0.85 -11.00 3.61
C TYR A 306 1.25 -11.21 5.07
N THR A 307 2.39 -10.66 5.50
CA THR A 307 2.83 -10.70 6.89
C THR A 307 2.32 -9.49 7.68
N ARG A 308 2.40 -9.56 9.02
CA ARG A 308 2.07 -8.42 9.89
C ARG A 308 3.11 -7.30 9.83
N ASP A 309 4.33 -7.61 9.39
CA ASP A 309 5.43 -6.66 9.33
C ASP A 309 5.38 -5.79 8.08
N TYR A 310 4.54 -6.15 7.09
CA TYR A 310 4.35 -5.32 5.89
C TYR A 310 3.65 -4.02 6.23
N VAL A 311 4.36 -2.91 6.09
CA VAL A 311 3.82 -1.57 6.26
C VAL A 311 3.47 -0.98 4.90
N PRO A 312 2.18 -0.84 4.57
CA PRO A 312 1.75 -0.18 3.33
C PRO A 312 1.94 1.34 3.44
N GLY A 313 1.83 2.04 2.32
CA GLY A 313 1.79 3.48 2.29
C GLY A 313 2.61 4.09 1.15
N LEU A 314 2.21 5.30 0.78
CA LEU A 314 2.90 6.10 -0.22
C LEU A 314 3.94 7.01 0.46
N ARG A 315 5.01 7.32 -0.27
CA ARG A 315 5.96 8.34 0.17
C ARG A 315 5.32 9.71 0.05
N LEU A 316 5.34 10.45 1.12
CA LEU A 316 4.75 11.79 1.18
C LEU A 316 5.85 12.84 1.19
N TYR A 317 5.74 13.77 0.25
CA TYR A 317 6.61 14.93 0.12
C TYR A 317 5.81 16.22 0.28
N SER A 318 6.48 17.25 0.73
CA SER A 318 5.99 18.63 0.72
C SER A 318 7.14 19.53 0.26
N ASN A 319 6.92 20.24 -0.85
CA ASN A 319 7.91 21.13 -1.47
C ASN A 319 9.28 20.44 -1.70
N GLY A 320 9.27 19.21 -2.21
CA GLY A 320 10.48 18.43 -2.51
C GLY A 320 11.19 17.82 -1.29
N VAL A 321 10.68 18.02 -0.08
CA VAL A 321 11.21 17.44 1.15
C VAL A 321 10.35 16.25 1.58
N MET A 322 10.99 15.11 1.88
CA MET A 322 10.29 13.93 2.34
C MET A 322 9.77 14.11 3.79
N ILE A 323 8.48 13.93 3.95
CA ILE A 323 7.77 14.03 5.23
C ILE A 323 7.63 12.65 5.86
N MET A 324 7.11 11.68 5.09
CA MET A 324 6.90 10.31 5.53
C MET A 324 7.33 9.34 4.43
N GLU A 325 8.07 8.30 4.80
CA GLU A 325 8.45 7.25 3.85
C GLU A 325 7.27 6.34 3.51
N LYS A 326 6.37 6.13 4.46
CA LYS A 326 5.16 5.32 4.32
C LYS A 326 4.01 6.02 5.03
N CYS A 327 3.12 6.67 4.26
CA CYS A 327 1.91 7.31 4.75
C CYS A 327 0.72 6.37 4.50
N PRO A 328 0.21 5.68 5.51
CA PRO A 328 -0.88 4.70 5.35
C PRO A 328 -2.22 5.38 5.05
N ASP A 329 -2.42 6.62 5.49
CA ASP A 329 -3.69 7.34 5.36
C ASP A 329 -4.01 7.77 3.92
N LEU A 330 -3.03 7.68 3.00
CA LEU A 330 -3.21 8.02 1.59
C LEU A 330 -3.90 6.94 0.77
N LEU A 331 -3.89 5.69 1.22
CA LEU A 331 -4.49 4.58 0.52
C LEU A 331 -5.34 3.72 1.45
N PRO A 332 -6.52 3.26 0.97
CA PRO A 332 -7.28 2.26 1.70
C PRO A 332 -6.59 0.90 1.65
N GLU A 333 -6.93 0.04 2.59
CA GLU A 333 -6.36 -1.31 2.71
C GLU A 333 -6.51 -2.14 1.42
N CYS A 334 -7.60 -1.95 0.67
CA CYS A 334 -7.82 -2.66 -0.60
C CYS A 334 -6.78 -2.33 -1.68
N PHE A 335 -6.12 -1.17 -1.60
CA PHE A 335 -5.08 -0.73 -2.52
C PHE A 335 -3.68 -0.70 -1.90
N ARG A 336 -3.46 -1.40 -0.79
CA ARG A 336 -2.17 -1.45 -0.07
C ARG A 336 -0.99 -1.92 -0.92
N PHE A 337 -1.25 -2.55 -2.06
CA PHE A 337 -0.23 -2.97 -3.02
C PHE A 337 0.37 -1.82 -3.83
N VAL A 338 -0.35 -0.69 -3.94
CA VAL A 338 0.12 0.46 -4.73
C VAL A 338 1.31 1.09 -4.04
N ARG A 339 2.37 1.32 -4.80
CA ARG A 339 3.56 2.07 -4.39
C ARG A 339 3.58 3.42 -5.09
N GLY A 340 4.27 4.37 -4.53
CA GLY A 340 4.37 5.66 -5.20
C GLY A 340 4.71 6.81 -4.28
N ILE A 341 4.53 8.00 -4.85
CA ILE A 341 4.87 9.26 -4.25
C ILE A 341 3.69 10.22 -4.39
N VAL A 342 3.44 10.99 -3.34
CA VAL A 342 2.54 12.13 -3.32
C VAL A 342 3.32 13.33 -2.84
N ASP A 343 3.24 14.44 -3.56
CA ASP A 343 3.88 15.71 -3.23
C ASP A 343 2.82 16.82 -3.21
N SER A 344 2.65 17.47 -2.08
CA SER A 344 1.65 18.53 -1.90
C SER A 344 2.20 19.67 -1.05
N PRO A 345 2.10 20.92 -1.51
CA PRO A 345 2.47 22.10 -0.73
C PRO A 345 1.44 22.46 0.35
N ASP A 346 0.19 21.95 0.21
CA ASP A 346 -0.96 22.40 1.00
C ASP A 346 -1.17 21.60 2.30
N LEU A 347 -0.27 20.68 2.65
CA LEU A 347 -0.44 19.80 3.80
C LEU A 347 -0.22 20.53 5.13
N SER A 348 -1.13 20.33 6.07
CA SER A 348 -0.97 20.77 7.47
C SER A 348 -0.07 19.83 8.23
N LEU A 349 1.22 20.17 8.29
CA LEU A 349 2.23 19.38 8.98
C LEU A 349 2.25 19.74 10.48
N ASN A 350 2.57 18.76 11.33
CA ASN A 350 2.93 19.05 12.71
C ASN A 350 4.32 19.73 12.81
N ILE A 351 4.70 20.13 14.01
CA ILE A 351 5.97 20.84 14.24
C ILE A 351 7.19 20.04 13.79
N SER A 352 7.19 18.71 14.01
CA SER A 352 8.30 17.82 13.59
C SER A 352 8.25 17.44 12.10
N ARG A 353 7.16 17.71 11.41
CA ARG A 353 6.88 17.23 10.06
C ARG A 353 6.96 15.71 9.90
N GLU A 354 6.89 14.95 10.99
CA GLU A 354 6.89 13.49 10.99
C GLU A 354 5.47 12.91 11.04
N MET A 355 4.49 13.73 11.42
CA MET A 355 3.09 13.35 11.52
C MET A 355 2.19 14.41 10.90
N LEU A 356 1.12 13.96 10.30
CA LEU A 356 0.05 14.81 9.79
C LEU A 356 -0.95 15.06 10.92
N GLN A 357 -1.37 16.30 11.09
CA GLN A 357 -2.57 16.57 11.87
C GLN A 357 -3.75 16.03 11.06
N HIS A 358 -4.78 15.44 11.71
CA HIS A 358 -5.98 14.92 11.06
C HIS A 358 -6.50 15.89 9.99
N ASP A 359 -5.98 15.72 8.76
CA ASP A 359 -6.10 16.74 7.73
C ASP A 359 -7.22 16.38 6.78
N ARG A 360 -8.17 17.31 6.63
CA ARG A 360 -9.21 17.23 5.60
C ARG A 360 -8.62 17.12 4.20
N GLN A 361 -7.48 17.76 3.97
CA GLN A 361 -6.78 17.75 2.68
C GLN A 361 -6.24 16.36 2.35
N LEU A 362 -5.64 15.68 3.34
CA LEU A 362 -5.16 14.31 3.16
C LEU A 362 -6.29 13.35 2.76
N LYS A 363 -7.46 13.47 3.41
CA LYS A 363 -8.65 12.67 3.04
C LYS A 363 -9.12 12.95 1.61
N LEU A 364 -9.09 14.21 1.18
CA LEU A 364 -9.45 14.57 -0.21
C LEU A 364 -8.45 13.99 -1.21
N ILE A 365 -7.16 14.05 -0.91
CA ILE A 365 -6.11 13.43 -1.73
C ILE A 365 -6.37 11.92 -1.82
N SER A 366 -6.54 11.23 -0.68
CA SER A 366 -6.82 9.80 -0.62
C SER A 366 -8.02 9.40 -1.48
N MET A 367 -9.16 10.07 -1.34
CA MET A 367 -10.37 9.81 -2.14
C MET A 367 -10.14 10.02 -3.65
N ASN A 368 -9.33 11.00 -4.03
CA ASN A 368 -8.98 11.23 -5.43
C ASN A 368 -8.05 10.13 -5.96
N LEU A 369 -7.07 9.71 -5.17
CA LEU A 369 -6.16 8.61 -5.53
C LEU A 369 -6.92 7.29 -5.69
N GLU A 370 -7.86 6.97 -4.81
CA GLU A 370 -8.74 5.80 -4.94
C GLU A 370 -9.45 5.76 -6.30
N LYS A 371 -10.03 6.89 -6.71
CA LYS A 371 -10.71 7.01 -8.02
C LYS A 371 -9.75 6.84 -9.19
N LYS A 372 -8.53 7.40 -9.09
CA LYS A 372 -7.51 7.29 -10.14
C LYS A 372 -7.00 5.85 -10.27
N ILE A 373 -6.78 5.16 -9.16
CA ILE A 373 -6.37 3.74 -9.15
C ILE A 373 -7.48 2.87 -9.74
N LYS A 374 -8.75 3.03 -9.29
CA LYS A 374 -9.90 2.33 -9.88
C LYS A 374 -9.96 2.55 -11.39
N GLY A 375 -9.91 3.82 -11.82
CA GLY A 375 -9.98 4.16 -13.25
C GLY A 375 -8.88 3.52 -14.08
N GLU A 376 -7.65 3.45 -13.57
CA GLU A 376 -6.54 2.80 -14.27
C GLU A 376 -6.69 1.29 -14.31
N LEU A 377 -7.11 0.65 -13.21
CA LEU A 377 -7.38 -0.79 -13.17
C LEU A 377 -8.52 -1.16 -14.13
N SER A 378 -9.59 -0.36 -14.19
CA SER A 378 -10.67 -0.54 -15.16
C SER A 378 -10.18 -0.39 -16.60
N ARG A 379 -9.35 0.63 -16.87
CA ARG A 379 -8.73 0.83 -18.19
C ARG A 379 -7.86 -0.37 -18.60
N LEU A 380 -7.06 -0.90 -17.69
CA LEU A 380 -6.26 -2.10 -17.95
C LEU A 380 -7.15 -3.31 -18.27
N MET A 381 -8.23 -3.50 -17.54
CA MET A 381 -9.17 -4.59 -17.76
C MET A 381 -9.82 -4.53 -19.14
N GLU A 382 -10.11 -3.31 -19.63
CA GLU A 382 -10.74 -3.09 -20.95
C GLU A 382 -9.73 -3.11 -22.11
N CYS A 383 -8.56 -2.49 -21.92
CA CYS A 383 -7.60 -2.24 -22.99
C CYS A 383 -6.43 -3.21 -23.05
N ASP A 384 -6.08 -3.86 -21.94
CA ASP A 384 -4.95 -4.80 -21.82
C ASP A 384 -5.29 -5.92 -20.83
N ARG A 385 -6.23 -6.78 -21.27
CA ARG A 385 -6.79 -7.85 -20.45
C ARG A 385 -5.74 -8.80 -19.90
N GLU A 386 -4.71 -9.13 -20.66
CA GLU A 386 -3.64 -10.04 -20.22
C GLU A 386 -2.85 -9.46 -19.04
N LYS A 387 -2.53 -8.16 -19.10
CA LYS A 387 -1.87 -7.50 -17.98
C LYS A 387 -2.77 -7.42 -16.77
N TYR A 388 -4.07 -7.14 -16.98
CA TYR A 388 -5.02 -7.10 -15.87
C TYR A 388 -5.19 -8.46 -15.20
N GLU A 389 -5.27 -9.54 -15.96
CA GLU A 389 -5.36 -10.90 -15.41
C GLU A 389 -4.10 -11.30 -14.63
N LYS A 390 -2.90 -10.92 -15.11
CA LYS A 390 -1.65 -11.09 -14.36
C LYS A 390 -1.69 -10.33 -13.02
N PHE A 391 -2.12 -9.09 -13.05
CA PHE A 391 -2.34 -8.29 -11.84
C PHE A 391 -3.37 -8.95 -10.91
N PHE A 392 -4.52 -9.37 -11.43
CA PHE A 392 -5.60 -9.95 -10.65
C PHE A 392 -5.20 -11.27 -10.00
N ASN A 393 -4.40 -12.10 -10.67
CA ASN A 393 -3.88 -13.35 -10.10
C ASN A 393 -2.98 -13.11 -8.87
N VAL A 394 -2.32 -11.94 -8.80
CA VAL A 394 -1.46 -11.59 -7.67
C VAL A 394 -2.24 -10.86 -6.56
N PHE A 395 -3.09 -9.89 -6.91
CA PHE A 395 -3.72 -8.97 -5.96
C PHE A 395 -5.25 -9.08 -5.90
N GLY A 396 -5.87 -9.96 -6.69
CA GLY A 396 -7.33 -10.14 -6.72
C GLY A 396 -7.92 -10.48 -5.35
N THR A 397 -7.23 -11.31 -4.58
CA THR A 397 -7.61 -11.64 -3.20
C THR A 397 -7.64 -10.39 -2.31
N GLN A 398 -6.70 -9.46 -2.48
CA GLN A 398 -6.69 -8.20 -1.73
C GLN A 398 -7.91 -7.32 -2.06
N LEU A 399 -8.34 -7.28 -3.33
CA LEU A 399 -9.56 -6.56 -3.74
C LEU A 399 -10.80 -7.17 -3.11
N LYS A 400 -10.89 -8.51 -3.05
CA LYS A 400 -11.98 -9.25 -2.40
C LYS A 400 -12.03 -8.96 -0.90
N TYR A 401 -10.90 -9.04 -0.21
CA TYR A 401 -10.81 -8.68 1.21
C TYR A 401 -11.11 -7.19 1.46
N GLY A 402 -10.88 -6.32 0.48
CA GLY A 402 -11.28 -4.92 0.55
C GLY A 402 -12.80 -4.72 0.64
N ILE A 403 -13.60 -5.64 0.09
CA ILE A 403 -15.07 -5.63 0.24
C ILE A 403 -15.47 -6.22 1.60
N ILE A 404 -14.81 -7.30 2.01
CA ILE A 404 -15.14 -8.00 3.27
C ILE A 404 -14.79 -7.15 4.49
N GLY A 405 -13.60 -6.56 4.51
CA GLY A 405 -13.03 -5.89 5.67
C GLY A 405 -13.77 -4.63 6.11
N ASP A 406 -14.51 -3.98 5.22
CA ASP A 406 -15.32 -2.80 5.51
C ASP A 406 -16.85 -3.06 5.41
N TYR A 407 -17.23 -4.32 5.44
CA TYR A 407 -18.65 -4.75 5.33
C TYR A 407 -19.37 -4.20 4.09
N GLY A 408 -18.64 -4.08 2.98
CA GLY A 408 -19.17 -3.64 1.70
C GLY A 408 -19.32 -2.14 1.51
N MET A 409 -18.75 -1.30 2.39
CA MET A 409 -18.76 0.16 2.20
C MET A 409 -18.04 0.58 0.90
N LYS A 410 -17.01 -0.15 0.50
CA LYS A 410 -16.26 0.07 -0.75
C LYS A 410 -16.70 -0.82 -1.93
N ARG A 411 -17.85 -1.50 -1.83
CA ARG A 411 -18.34 -2.39 -2.90
C ARG A 411 -18.40 -1.68 -4.26
N ASP A 412 -18.94 -0.45 -4.31
CA ASP A 412 -19.08 0.31 -5.56
C ASP A 412 -17.71 0.69 -6.19
N LEU A 413 -16.65 0.72 -5.38
CA LEU A 413 -15.29 0.94 -5.84
C LEU A 413 -14.69 -0.31 -6.48
N LEU A 414 -14.97 -1.50 -5.92
CA LEU A 414 -14.20 -2.72 -6.17
C LEU A 414 -14.94 -3.78 -7.01
N THR A 415 -16.28 -3.82 -6.95
CA THR A 415 -17.06 -4.91 -7.54
C THR A 415 -16.79 -5.12 -9.03
N ASP A 416 -16.70 -4.02 -9.81
CA ASP A 416 -16.43 -4.09 -11.25
C ASP A 416 -14.99 -4.52 -11.58
N LEU A 417 -14.10 -4.55 -10.59
CA LEU A 417 -12.70 -4.99 -10.75
C LEU A 417 -12.51 -6.48 -10.49
N LEU A 418 -13.55 -7.20 -10.04
CA LEU A 418 -13.43 -8.61 -9.72
C LEU A 418 -13.57 -9.49 -10.95
N LEU A 419 -12.76 -10.54 -10.99
CA LEU A 419 -12.81 -11.58 -12.02
C LEU A 419 -13.09 -12.94 -11.37
N TYR A 420 -13.87 -13.75 -12.09
CA TYR A 420 -14.19 -15.12 -11.73
C TYR A 420 -14.04 -16.02 -12.95
N ARG A 421 -13.69 -17.28 -12.76
CA ARG A 421 -13.61 -18.22 -13.88
C ARG A 421 -15.00 -18.68 -14.27
N SER A 422 -15.36 -18.53 -15.55
CA SER A 422 -16.58 -19.08 -16.14
C SER A 422 -16.40 -20.58 -16.40
N ALA A 423 -17.39 -21.38 -16.04
CA ALA A 423 -17.39 -22.83 -16.28
C ALA A 423 -17.61 -23.17 -17.76
N GLU A 424 -18.33 -22.33 -18.50
CA GLU A 424 -18.59 -22.53 -19.92
C GLU A 424 -17.44 -22.02 -20.80
N LYS A 425 -16.97 -20.79 -20.51
CA LYS A 425 -15.94 -20.14 -21.33
C LYS A 425 -14.51 -20.56 -20.95
N GLU A 426 -14.33 -21.25 -19.82
CA GLU A 426 -13.04 -21.68 -19.26
C GLU A 426 -11.99 -20.56 -19.13
N LYS A 427 -12.46 -19.30 -18.94
CA LYS A 427 -11.63 -18.11 -18.79
C LYS A 427 -12.14 -17.21 -17.69
N LEU A 428 -11.32 -16.26 -17.26
CA LEU A 428 -11.74 -15.23 -16.31
C LEU A 428 -12.72 -14.27 -16.96
N VAL A 429 -13.83 -13.97 -16.28
CA VAL A 429 -14.85 -13.01 -16.69
C VAL A 429 -15.18 -12.09 -15.53
N SER A 430 -15.52 -10.83 -15.81
CA SER A 430 -16.07 -9.92 -14.81
C SER A 430 -17.54 -10.23 -14.57
N LEU A 431 -18.10 -9.71 -13.46
CA LEU A 431 -19.52 -9.82 -13.19
C LEU A 431 -20.37 -9.17 -14.29
N ARG A 432 -19.90 -8.07 -14.87
CA ARG A 432 -20.56 -7.41 -15.99
C ARG A 432 -20.57 -8.31 -17.24
N GLU A 433 -19.42 -8.87 -17.63
CA GLU A 433 -19.32 -9.77 -18.77
C GLU A 433 -20.17 -11.03 -18.62
N TYR A 434 -20.37 -11.49 -17.37
CA TYR A 434 -21.26 -12.59 -17.07
C TYR A 434 -22.73 -12.19 -17.26
N VAL A 435 -23.15 -11.06 -16.64
CA VAL A 435 -24.54 -10.59 -16.69
C VAL A 435 -24.95 -10.18 -18.10
N ASP A 436 -24.06 -9.53 -18.86
CA ASP A 436 -24.30 -9.15 -20.26
C ASP A 436 -24.47 -10.37 -21.18
N ALA A 437 -23.91 -11.52 -20.81
CA ALA A 437 -24.04 -12.78 -21.56
C ALA A 437 -25.21 -13.66 -21.07
N MET A 438 -25.91 -13.27 -20.01
CA MET A 438 -27.04 -14.06 -19.46
C MET A 438 -28.21 -14.14 -20.45
N PRO A 439 -28.81 -15.33 -20.67
CA PRO A 439 -30.08 -15.45 -21.35
C PRO A 439 -31.20 -14.70 -20.61
N GLU A 440 -32.20 -14.19 -21.34
CA GLU A 440 -33.32 -13.42 -20.77
C GLU A 440 -34.09 -14.16 -19.66
N ASN A 441 -34.17 -15.48 -19.78
CA ASN A 441 -34.86 -16.34 -18.82
C ASN A 441 -34.02 -16.70 -17.59
N GLN A 442 -32.74 -16.30 -17.54
CA GLN A 442 -31.89 -16.53 -16.37
C GLN A 442 -32.16 -15.49 -15.27
N LYS A 443 -32.55 -15.95 -14.09
CA LYS A 443 -32.92 -15.09 -12.95
C LYS A 443 -31.76 -14.75 -12.05
N TYR A 444 -30.79 -15.66 -11.89
CA TYR A 444 -29.71 -15.58 -10.90
C TYR A 444 -28.32 -15.63 -11.54
N ILE A 445 -27.36 -15.04 -10.84
CA ILE A 445 -25.94 -15.28 -11.09
C ILE A 445 -25.59 -16.59 -10.38
N TYR A 446 -25.45 -17.67 -11.13
CA TYR A 446 -25.11 -18.97 -10.56
C TYR A 446 -23.62 -19.05 -10.29
N TYR A 447 -23.26 -19.60 -9.12
CA TYR A 447 -21.89 -19.91 -8.77
C TYR A 447 -21.77 -21.27 -8.11
N ALA A 448 -20.60 -21.88 -8.31
CA ALA A 448 -20.18 -23.12 -7.66
C ALA A 448 -18.86 -22.85 -6.93
N ALA A 449 -18.75 -23.26 -5.68
CA ALA A 449 -17.57 -23.09 -4.87
C ALA A 449 -16.88 -24.46 -4.62
N ALA A 450 -15.56 -24.50 -4.85
CA ALA A 450 -14.72 -25.65 -4.53
C ALA A 450 -13.26 -25.19 -4.46
N GLU A 451 -12.37 -26.07 -3.99
CA GLU A 451 -10.94 -25.84 -3.82
C GLU A 451 -10.22 -25.35 -5.11
N THR A 452 -10.71 -25.77 -6.28
CA THR A 452 -10.22 -25.29 -7.58
C THR A 452 -11.38 -24.99 -8.54
N PRO A 453 -11.19 -24.09 -9.51
CA PRO A 453 -12.23 -23.75 -10.49
C PRO A 453 -12.68 -24.98 -11.31
N GLU A 454 -11.76 -25.87 -11.62
CA GLU A 454 -12.03 -27.11 -12.38
C GLU A 454 -12.92 -28.08 -11.58
N ARG A 455 -12.73 -28.14 -10.26
CA ARG A 455 -13.62 -28.90 -9.36
C ARG A 455 -14.99 -28.27 -9.25
N ALA A 456 -15.05 -26.95 -9.04
CA ALA A 456 -16.30 -26.22 -8.98
C ALA A 456 -17.15 -26.43 -10.25
N ALA A 457 -16.54 -26.35 -11.42
CA ALA A 457 -17.21 -26.58 -12.70
C ALA A 457 -17.77 -28.01 -12.87
N LYS A 458 -17.24 -29.01 -12.15
CA LYS A 458 -17.61 -30.44 -12.26
C LYS A 458 -18.49 -30.91 -11.12
N LEU A 459 -18.93 -30.05 -10.23
CA LEU A 459 -19.85 -30.44 -9.16
C LEU A 459 -21.16 -30.99 -9.75
N PRO A 460 -21.71 -32.10 -9.22
CA PRO A 460 -22.96 -32.69 -9.71
C PRO A 460 -24.12 -31.71 -9.78
N GLN A 461 -24.19 -30.76 -8.84
CA GLN A 461 -25.23 -29.75 -8.73
C GLN A 461 -25.22 -28.77 -9.91
N THR A 462 -24.13 -28.69 -10.67
CA THR A 462 -24.02 -27.83 -11.88
C THR A 462 -24.79 -28.40 -13.07
N GLU A 463 -25.12 -29.70 -13.07
CA GLU A 463 -25.72 -30.39 -14.23
C GLU A 463 -27.06 -29.76 -14.67
N GLN A 464 -27.94 -29.43 -13.76
CA GLN A 464 -29.23 -28.83 -14.09
C GLN A 464 -29.11 -27.41 -14.63
N VAL A 465 -28.25 -26.59 -14.04
CA VAL A 465 -27.98 -25.21 -14.49
C VAL A 465 -27.42 -25.23 -15.91
N ARG A 466 -26.43 -26.09 -16.15
CA ARG A 466 -25.80 -26.26 -17.50
C ARG A 466 -26.78 -26.83 -18.52
N ALA A 467 -27.69 -27.73 -18.10
CA ALA A 467 -28.72 -28.29 -19.00
C ALA A 467 -29.74 -27.25 -19.47
N LYS A 468 -29.94 -26.15 -18.73
CA LYS A 468 -30.74 -25.00 -19.15
C LYS A 468 -29.94 -24.01 -20.02
N GLY A 469 -28.65 -24.28 -20.29
CA GLY A 469 -27.76 -23.40 -21.07
C GLY A 469 -27.26 -22.19 -20.28
N PHE A 470 -27.23 -22.26 -18.96
CA PHE A 470 -26.74 -21.17 -18.11
C PHE A 470 -25.30 -21.41 -17.70
N ASP A 471 -24.50 -20.35 -17.74
CA ASP A 471 -23.12 -20.36 -17.27
C ASP A 471 -23.03 -20.30 -15.74
N ILE A 472 -21.90 -20.72 -15.19
CA ILE A 472 -21.65 -20.79 -13.74
C ILE A 472 -20.31 -20.15 -13.46
N LEU A 473 -20.26 -19.27 -12.46
CA LEU A 473 -19.01 -18.72 -11.93
C LEU A 473 -18.36 -19.72 -10.98
N CYS A 474 -17.11 -20.04 -11.20
CA CYS A 474 -16.33 -20.94 -10.34
C CYS A 474 -15.61 -20.12 -9.27
N PHE A 475 -16.03 -20.26 -8.05
CA PHE A 475 -15.41 -19.69 -6.87
C PHE A 475 -14.33 -20.65 -6.36
N SER A 476 -13.16 -20.15 -6.10
CA SER A 476 -12.01 -20.97 -5.71
C SER A 476 -11.14 -20.37 -4.61
N THR A 477 -11.57 -19.23 -4.05
CA THR A 477 -10.92 -18.62 -2.90
C THR A 477 -11.91 -18.50 -1.75
N ASP A 478 -11.41 -18.60 -0.51
CA ASP A 478 -12.24 -18.49 0.69
C ASP A 478 -13.02 -17.17 0.76
N ALA A 479 -12.53 -16.13 0.11
CA ALA A 479 -13.17 -14.82 0.05
C ALA A 479 -14.40 -14.76 -0.88
N ASP A 480 -14.53 -15.66 -1.86
CA ASP A 480 -15.50 -15.50 -2.95
C ASP A 480 -16.96 -15.56 -2.48
N GLU A 481 -17.29 -16.53 -1.63
CA GLU A 481 -18.65 -16.67 -1.09
C GLU A 481 -19.02 -15.52 -0.14
N PHE A 482 -18.06 -15.06 0.69
CA PHE A 482 -18.29 -13.89 1.55
C PHE A 482 -18.51 -12.61 0.74
N VAL A 483 -17.78 -12.44 -0.36
CA VAL A 483 -18.00 -11.32 -1.29
C VAL A 483 -19.40 -11.41 -1.90
N ALA A 484 -19.83 -12.57 -2.39
CA ALA A 484 -21.15 -12.77 -2.98
C ALA A 484 -22.28 -12.50 -1.97
N GLU A 485 -22.09 -12.91 -0.71
CA GLU A 485 -23.04 -12.66 0.38
C GLU A 485 -23.16 -11.15 0.69
N ILE A 486 -22.03 -10.46 0.83
CA ILE A 486 -21.98 -9.02 1.12
C ILE A 486 -22.57 -8.21 -0.05
N LEU A 487 -22.28 -8.59 -1.29
CA LEU A 487 -22.84 -7.95 -2.47
C LEU A 487 -24.34 -8.22 -2.60
N GLY A 488 -24.79 -9.43 -2.27
CA GLY A 488 -26.16 -9.90 -2.37
C GLY A 488 -26.72 -9.97 -3.80
N SER A 489 -26.42 -8.95 -4.61
CA SER A 489 -26.83 -8.87 -6.02
C SER A 489 -25.86 -8.01 -6.83
N TYR A 490 -25.83 -8.22 -8.15
CA TYR A 490 -25.14 -7.36 -9.12
C TYR A 490 -26.06 -7.11 -10.31
N ALA A 491 -26.22 -5.85 -10.74
CA ALA A 491 -27.14 -5.44 -11.80
C ALA A 491 -28.55 -6.06 -11.63
N GLU A 492 -29.11 -5.95 -10.41
CA GLU A 492 -30.42 -6.49 -9.99
C GLU A 492 -30.54 -8.03 -10.02
N LYS A 493 -29.50 -8.76 -10.37
CA LYS A 493 -29.46 -10.22 -10.35
C LYS A 493 -28.83 -10.71 -9.04
N LYS A 494 -29.54 -11.55 -8.30
CA LYS A 494 -29.04 -12.15 -7.04
C LYS A 494 -28.05 -13.28 -7.34
N PHE A 495 -27.11 -13.46 -6.43
CA PHE A 495 -26.22 -14.63 -6.46
C PHE A 495 -26.98 -15.88 -5.97
N CYS A 496 -26.74 -17.02 -6.60
CA CYS A 496 -27.31 -18.32 -6.24
C CYS A 496 -26.23 -19.40 -6.28
N ASN A 497 -25.95 -20.00 -5.12
CA ASN A 497 -25.08 -21.16 -5.01
C ASN A 497 -25.76 -22.38 -5.64
N VAL A 498 -25.10 -23.12 -6.53
CA VAL A 498 -25.64 -24.36 -7.13
C VAL A 498 -25.93 -25.45 -6.08
N CYS A 499 -25.31 -25.37 -4.92
CA CYS A 499 -25.59 -26.25 -3.79
C CYS A 499 -26.82 -25.81 -2.98
N SER A 500 -27.45 -24.68 -3.27
CA SER A 500 -28.70 -24.25 -2.63
C SER A 500 -29.84 -25.17 -3.02
N GLN A 501 -30.87 -25.29 -2.16
CA GLN A 501 -32.00 -26.17 -2.41
C GLN A 501 -32.89 -25.70 -3.57
N ASP A 502 -33.21 -24.41 -3.66
CA ASP A 502 -34.01 -23.83 -4.75
C ASP A 502 -33.11 -23.03 -5.70
N LEU A 503 -32.94 -23.55 -6.90
CA LEU A 503 -32.22 -22.89 -7.97
C LEU A 503 -33.11 -21.97 -8.84
N GLY A 504 -34.41 -21.93 -8.58
CA GLY A 504 -35.37 -21.14 -9.36
C GLY A 504 -35.52 -21.59 -10.81
N LEU A 505 -35.17 -22.85 -11.13
CA LEU A 505 -35.16 -23.42 -12.48
C LEU A 505 -36.45 -24.17 -12.83
N GLU A 506 -37.27 -24.47 -11.84
CA GLU A 506 -38.50 -25.26 -11.98
C GLU A 506 -39.72 -24.35 -12.19
N SER A 507 -40.66 -24.83 -13.00
CA SER A 507 -41.98 -24.25 -13.12
C SER A 507 -42.87 -24.68 -11.95
N ASP A 508 -43.99 -23.97 -11.73
CA ASP A 508 -44.92 -24.32 -10.66
C ASP A 508 -45.55 -25.71 -10.86
N GLU A 509 -45.70 -26.14 -12.12
CA GLU A 509 -46.21 -27.49 -12.46
C GLU A 509 -45.16 -28.56 -12.13
N GLU A 510 -43.86 -28.30 -12.43
CA GLU A 510 -42.75 -29.20 -12.08
C GLU A 510 -42.61 -29.32 -10.55
N LYS A 511 -42.78 -28.22 -9.80
CA LYS A 511 -42.77 -28.25 -8.32
C LYS A 511 -43.93 -29.09 -7.75
N ALA A 512 -45.14 -28.95 -8.26
CA ALA A 512 -46.29 -29.73 -7.81
C ALA A 512 -46.20 -31.23 -8.14
N ALA A 513 -45.56 -31.57 -9.26
CA ALA A 513 -45.26 -32.99 -9.61
C ALA A 513 -44.19 -33.58 -8.69
N ALA A 514 -43.22 -32.76 -8.34
CA ALA A 514 -42.12 -33.13 -7.46
C ALA A 514 -42.58 -33.40 -6.03
N ASP A 515 -43.52 -32.62 -5.48
CA ASP A 515 -44.07 -32.84 -4.13
C ASP A 515 -44.75 -34.21 -4.01
N LYS A 516 -45.42 -34.68 -5.07
CA LYS A 516 -45.99 -36.03 -5.11
C LYS A 516 -44.92 -37.14 -5.10
N THR A 517 -43.83 -36.93 -5.83
CA THR A 517 -42.71 -37.87 -5.84
C THR A 517 -42.01 -37.94 -4.48
N ASP A 518 -41.86 -36.81 -3.81
CA ASP A 518 -41.28 -36.72 -2.47
C ASP A 518 -42.13 -37.48 -1.44
N GLU A 519 -43.48 -37.41 -1.55
CA GLU A 519 -44.40 -38.21 -0.71
C GLU A 519 -44.30 -39.71 -1.00
N GLU A 520 -44.20 -40.11 -2.27
CA GLU A 520 -44.11 -41.52 -2.67
C GLU A 520 -42.81 -42.17 -2.16
N PHE A 521 -41.69 -41.46 -2.23
CA PHE A 521 -40.37 -41.99 -1.82
C PHE A 521 -39.98 -41.59 -0.39
N LYS A 522 -40.89 -41.03 0.39
CA LYS A 522 -40.65 -40.72 1.80
C LYS A 522 -40.14 -41.89 2.63
N PRO A 523 -40.63 -43.16 2.46
CA PRO A 523 -40.07 -44.30 3.19
C PRO A 523 -38.58 -44.58 2.88
N LEU A 524 -38.08 -44.22 1.67
CA LEU A 524 -36.67 -44.34 1.32
C LEU A 524 -35.84 -43.25 1.99
N THR A 525 -36.31 -41.99 1.90
CA THR A 525 -35.58 -40.84 2.48
C THR A 525 -35.54 -40.94 4.02
N ASP A 526 -36.62 -41.36 4.67
CA ASP A 526 -36.69 -41.58 6.13
C ASP A 526 -35.72 -42.68 6.55
N PHE A 527 -35.65 -43.81 5.83
CA PHE A 527 -34.74 -44.90 6.10
C PHE A 527 -33.26 -44.47 6.00
N VAL A 528 -32.93 -43.70 4.94
CA VAL A 528 -31.56 -43.18 4.75
C VAL A 528 -31.22 -42.17 5.84
N LYS A 529 -32.16 -41.30 6.22
CA LYS A 529 -31.98 -40.34 7.31
C LYS A 529 -31.75 -41.03 8.66
N GLU A 530 -32.55 -42.03 8.98
CA GLU A 530 -32.35 -42.81 10.21
C GLU A 530 -31.02 -43.54 10.24
N THR A 531 -30.57 -44.08 9.08
CA THR A 531 -29.27 -44.78 8.94
C THR A 531 -28.10 -43.82 9.15
N LEU A 532 -28.14 -42.61 8.63
CA LEU A 532 -27.08 -41.61 8.69
C LEU A 532 -27.13 -40.74 9.98
N GLY A 533 -28.26 -40.70 10.67
CA GLY A 533 -28.45 -39.98 11.92
C GLY A 533 -28.09 -38.49 11.80
N ASP A 534 -27.23 -38.02 12.69
CA ASP A 534 -26.86 -36.61 12.77
C ASP A 534 -25.82 -36.18 11.70
N ALA A 535 -25.31 -37.09 10.89
CA ALA A 535 -24.37 -36.80 9.81
C ALA A 535 -25.03 -35.93 8.71
N VAL A 536 -26.35 -35.97 8.57
CA VAL A 536 -27.12 -35.15 7.64
C VAL A 536 -28.27 -34.48 8.36
N ALA A 537 -28.62 -33.25 8.01
CA ALA A 537 -29.81 -32.56 8.51
C ALA A 537 -31.08 -33.20 7.91
N ASN A 538 -31.02 -33.55 6.63
CA ASN A 538 -32.16 -34.09 5.89
C ASN A 538 -31.69 -34.98 4.73
N VAL A 539 -32.64 -35.76 4.17
CA VAL A 539 -32.44 -36.53 2.92
C VAL A 539 -33.61 -36.21 1.99
N LYS A 540 -33.33 -35.90 0.74
CA LYS A 540 -34.33 -35.49 -0.26
C LYS A 540 -34.11 -36.18 -1.60
N ILE A 541 -35.14 -36.20 -2.43
CA ILE A 541 -35.03 -36.63 -3.82
C ILE A 541 -34.42 -35.48 -4.64
N SER A 542 -33.37 -35.78 -5.38
CA SER A 542 -32.69 -34.76 -6.20
C SER A 542 -33.42 -34.50 -7.49
N ARG A 543 -33.54 -33.24 -7.80
CA ARG A 543 -34.07 -32.74 -9.10
C ARG A 543 -32.93 -32.16 -9.96
N LYS A 544 -31.73 -32.12 -9.41
CA LYS A 544 -30.56 -31.49 -10.04
C LYS A 544 -29.68 -32.50 -10.79
N LEU A 545 -29.71 -33.75 -10.33
CA LEU A 545 -28.80 -34.79 -10.80
C LEU A 545 -29.34 -35.52 -12.03
N LYS A 546 -28.47 -35.79 -13.00
CA LYS A 546 -28.72 -36.64 -14.17
C LYS A 546 -27.84 -37.89 -14.15
N ASN A 547 -26.51 -37.72 -14.01
CA ASN A 547 -25.54 -38.78 -14.14
C ASN A 547 -25.02 -39.29 -12.79
N TYR A 548 -25.14 -38.52 -11.73
CA TYR A 548 -24.65 -38.89 -10.39
C TYR A 548 -25.77 -39.51 -9.55
N ALA A 549 -25.40 -40.48 -8.71
CA ALA A 549 -26.34 -41.14 -7.80
C ALA A 549 -26.80 -40.21 -6.68
N VAL A 550 -25.88 -39.44 -6.12
CA VAL A 550 -26.08 -38.59 -4.95
C VAL A 550 -25.28 -37.30 -5.04
N CYS A 551 -25.71 -36.27 -4.31
CA CYS A 551 -24.92 -35.09 -4.02
C CYS A 551 -25.25 -34.54 -2.64
N LEU A 552 -24.40 -33.63 -2.14
CA LEU A 552 -24.68 -32.84 -0.95
C LEU A 552 -25.16 -31.46 -1.34
N SER A 553 -26.27 -31.03 -0.75
CA SER A 553 -26.71 -29.62 -0.71
C SER A 553 -26.71 -29.12 0.73
N VAL A 554 -27.00 -27.86 0.93
CA VAL A 554 -27.01 -27.23 2.25
C VAL A 554 -28.34 -26.52 2.49
N GLU A 555 -28.81 -26.60 3.75
CA GLU A 555 -29.87 -25.76 4.28
C GLU A 555 -29.27 -24.65 5.16
N GLY A 556 -29.88 -23.47 5.15
CA GLY A 556 -29.39 -22.32 5.96
C GLY A 556 -28.33 -21.46 5.28
N GLY A 557 -27.69 -20.59 6.06
CA GLY A 557 -26.79 -19.55 5.56
C GLY A 557 -25.30 -19.96 5.50
N ILE A 558 -24.92 -21.13 6.03
CA ILE A 558 -23.53 -21.58 6.05
C ILE A 558 -23.33 -22.62 4.95
N THR A 559 -22.41 -22.33 4.01
CA THR A 559 -22.05 -23.25 2.93
C THR A 559 -20.98 -24.25 3.39
N LEU A 560 -20.72 -25.29 2.58
CA LEU A 560 -19.66 -26.26 2.86
C LEU A 560 -18.26 -25.61 2.86
N GLU A 561 -18.03 -24.64 1.99
CA GLU A 561 -16.77 -23.92 1.90
C GLU A 561 -16.60 -22.94 3.08
N MET A 562 -17.66 -22.25 3.49
CA MET A 562 -17.64 -21.41 4.70
C MET A 562 -17.36 -22.25 5.96
N GLU A 563 -17.98 -23.43 6.10
CA GLU A 563 -17.67 -24.37 7.19
C GLU A 563 -16.19 -24.71 7.20
N ARG A 564 -15.63 -25.07 6.04
CA ARG A 564 -14.20 -25.39 5.90
C ARG A 564 -13.30 -24.22 6.30
N TYR A 565 -13.65 -23.02 5.86
CA TYR A 565 -12.92 -21.79 6.22
C TYR A 565 -12.94 -21.55 7.74
N PHE A 566 -14.10 -21.65 8.38
CA PHE A 566 -14.23 -21.44 9.82
C PHE A 566 -13.44 -22.50 10.62
N HIS A 567 -13.46 -23.76 10.18
CA HIS A 567 -12.68 -24.82 10.85
C HIS A 567 -11.16 -24.70 10.67
N ALA A 568 -10.70 -24.05 9.60
CA ALA A 568 -9.27 -23.78 9.38
C ALA A 568 -8.73 -22.62 10.22
N MET A 569 -9.58 -21.83 10.89
CA MET A 569 -9.15 -20.73 11.73
C MET A 569 -8.45 -21.24 13.00
N PRO A 570 -7.32 -20.63 13.40
CA PRO A 570 -6.65 -20.98 14.65
C PRO A 570 -7.56 -20.79 15.87
N GLY A 571 -7.78 -21.87 16.63
CA GLY A 571 -8.63 -21.85 17.83
C GLY A 571 -10.13 -21.98 17.56
N ALA A 572 -10.54 -22.34 16.35
CA ALA A 572 -11.93 -22.60 16.02
C ALA A 572 -12.48 -23.82 16.78
N ASP A 573 -13.75 -23.72 17.25
CA ASP A 573 -14.47 -24.87 17.78
C ASP A 573 -14.95 -25.74 16.60
N PRO A 574 -14.54 -27.00 16.48
CA PRO A 574 -14.98 -27.89 15.41
C PRO A 574 -16.51 -28.10 15.34
N ASN A 575 -17.22 -27.77 16.41
CA ASN A 575 -18.68 -27.91 16.47
C ASN A 575 -19.42 -26.59 16.19
N ALA A 576 -18.70 -25.46 16.13
CA ALA A 576 -19.28 -24.18 15.78
C ALA A 576 -19.37 -24.03 14.25
N MET A 577 -20.41 -23.37 13.78
CA MET A 577 -20.57 -22.99 12.36
C MET A 577 -20.58 -24.17 11.38
N ARG A 578 -21.36 -25.22 11.65
CA ARG A 578 -21.53 -26.35 10.74
C ARG A 578 -22.62 -26.07 9.70
N ALA A 579 -22.34 -26.47 8.45
CA ALA A 579 -23.33 -26.47 7.38
C ALA A 579 -24.39 -27.56 7.64
N GLN A 580 -25.65 -27.22 7.46
CA GLN A 580 -26.73 -28.19 7.53
C GLN A 580 -26.79 -29.00 6.23
N ARG A 581 -26.10 -30.13 6.22
CA ARG A 581 -25.94 -31.00 5.05
C ARG A 581 -27.21 -31.73 4.72
N VAL A 582 -27.62 -31.70 3.46
CA VAL A 582 -28.73 -32.45 2.93
C VAL A 582 -28.23 -33.42 1.87
N LEU A 583 -28.49 -34.70 2.04
CA LEU A 583 -28.16 -35.69 1.02
C LEU A 583 -29.31 -35.76 -0.01
N GLU A 584 -28.97 -35.52 -1.26
CA GLU A 584 -29.91 -35.62 -2.38
C GLU A 584 -29.70 -36.95 -3.13
N LEU A 585 -30.81 -37.69 -3.39
CA LEU A 585 -30.83 -38.99 -4.05
C LEU A 585 -31.41 -38.86 -5.46
N ASN A 586 -30.73 -39.42 -6.47
CA ASN A 586 -31.20 -39.47 -7.85
C ASN A 586 -31.95 -40.79 -8.08
N LEU A 587 -33.29 -40.74 -8.14
CA LEU A 587 -34.16 -41.94 -8.34
C LEU A 587 -33.89 -42.65 -9.67
N ASP A 588 -33.44 -41.97 -10.69
CA ASP A 588 -33.19 -42.60 -11.99
C ASP A 588 -31.88 -43.38 -12.02
N HIS A 589 -30.99 -43.13 -11.06
CA HIS A 589 -29.70 -43.76 -11.03
C HIS A 589 -29.80 -45.23 -10.54
N PRO A 590 -29.11 -46.18 -11.19
CA PRO A 590 -29.17 -47.62 -10.82
C PRO A 590 -28.80 -47.90 -9.37
N ALA A 591 -27.83 -47.15 -8.78
CA ALA A 591 -27.43 -47.36 -7.39
C ALA A 591 -28.52 -46.99 -6.38
N VAL A 592 -29.33 -45.94 -6.67
CA VAL A 592 -30.46 -45.55 -5.79
C VAL A 592 -31.62 -46.48 -5.94
N LYS A 593 -31.91 -46.97 -7.15
CA LYS A 593 -32.88 -48.07 -7.39
C LYS A 593 -32.52 -49.34 -6.64
N ALA A 594 -31.22 -49.70 -6.68
CA ALA A 594 -30.73 -50.86 -5.94
C ALA A 594 -30.83 -50.67 -4.42
N LEU A 595 -30.58 -49.44 -3.92
CA LEU A 595 -30.78 -49.12 -2.50
C LEU A 595 -32.23 -49.28 -2.06
N ASP A 596 -33.18 -48.77 -2.85
CA ASP A 596 -34.60 -48.89 -2.51
C ASP A 596 -35.11 -50.35 -2.53
N ALA A 597 -34.66 -51.15 -3.51
CA ALA A 597 -34.89 -52.61 -3.54
C ALA A 597 -34.29 -53.31 -2.32
N ALA A 598 -32.99 -53.03 -2.04
CA ALA A 598 -32.31 -53.62 -0.89
C ALA A 598 -32.98 -53.25 0.45
N ARG A 599 -33.52 -52.04 0.59
CA ARG A 599 -34.26 -51.62 1.79
C ARG A 599 -35.44 -52.56 2.12
N GLN A 600 -36.11 -53.06 1.10
CA GLN A 600 -37.23 -53.98 1.26
C GLN A 600 -36.82 -55.43 1.52
N GLU A 601 -35.72 -55.87 0.90
CA GLU A 601 -35.26 -57.28 0.94
C GLU A 601 -34.21 -57.53 2.03
N ASN A 602 -33.27 -56.62 2.24
CA ASN A 602 -32.15 -56.72 3.16
C ASN A 602 -31.74 -55.35 3.74
N PRO A 603 -32.41 -54.92 4.83
CA PRO A 603 -32.16 -53.58 5.41
C PRO A 603 -30.71 -53.36 5.88
N GLU A 604 -30.01 -54.42 6.29
CA GLU A 604 -28.59 -54.28 6.70
C GLU A 604 -27.68 -53.95 5.52
N ARG A 605 -27.89 -54.59 4.37
CA ARG A 605 -27.19 -54.25 3.14
C ARG A 605 -27.54 -52.85 2.65
N ALA A 606 -28.83 -52.47 2.74
CA ALA A 606 -29.27 -51.14 2.38
C ALA A 606 -28.63 -50.04 3.26
N ALA A 607 -28.43 -50.29 4.55
CA ALA A 607 -27.75 -49.38 5.45
C ALA A 607 -26.26 -49.22 5.05
N VAL A 608 -25.57 -50.29 4.66
CA VAL A 608 -24.21 -50.18 4.11
C VAL A 608 -24.17 -49.34 2.83
N MET A 609 -25.14 -49.59 1.91
CA MET A 609 -25.23 -48.81 0.66
C MET A 609 -25.49 -47.33 0.92
N ALA A 610 -26.37 -46.95 1.86
CA ALA A 610 -26.65 -45.60 2.24
C ALA A 610 -25.40 -44.88 2.77
N LYS A 611 -24.64 -45.52 3.65
CA LYS A 611 -23.34 -44.98 4.16
C LYS A 611 -22.31 -44.81 3.07
N VAL A 612 -22.17 -45.76 2.15
CA VAL A 612 -21.24 -45.66 1.02
C VAL A 612 -21.63 -44.53 0.09
N LEU A 613 -22.90 -44.38 -0.25
CA LEU A 613 -23.40 -43.27 -1.08
C LEU A 613 -23.19 -41.90 -0.41
N PHE A 614 -23.38 -41.79 0.89
CA PHE A 614 -23.12 -40.59 1.64
C PHE A 614 -21.62 -40.21 1.62
N ALA A 615 -20.74 -41.16 1.91
CA ALA A 615 -19.30 -40.93 1.83
C ALA A 615 -18.84 -40.55 0.41
N GLN A 616 -19.47 -41.14 -0.63
CA GLN A 616 -19.23 -40.75 -2.02
C GLN A 616 -19.66 -39.30 -2.27
N ALA A 617 -20.81 -38.86 -1.75
CA ALA A 617 -21.27 -37.48 -1.87
C ALA A 617 -20.31 -36.49 -1.16
N GLN A 618 -19.77 -36.87 0.00
CA GLN A 618 -18.73 -36.10 0.69
C GLN A 618 -17.47 -35.96 -0.17
N LEU A 619 -16.94 -37.06 -0.71
CA LEU A 619 -15.73 -37.04 -1.56
C LEU A 619 -15.89 -36.17 -2.81
N VAL A 620 -17.06 -36.23 -3.44
CA VAL A 620 -17.39 -35.39 -4.61
C VAL A 620 -17.46 -33.92 -4.22
N ALA A 621 -17.99 -33.61 -3.03
CA ALA A 621 -18.03 -32.26 -2.48
C ALA A 621 -16.66 -31.79 -1.94
N GLY A 622 -15.60 -32.59 -2.04
CA GLY A 622 -14.28 -32.23 -1.53
C GLY A 622 -14.12 -32.40 -0.02
N ILE A 623 -15.03 -33.10 0.64
CA ILE A 623 -15.02 -33.38 2.07
C ILE A 623 -14.44 -34.79 2.27
N THR A 624 -13.40 -34.90 3.08
CA THR A 624 -12.90 -36.23 3.48
C THR A 624 -13.89 -36.90 4.43
N PRO A 625 -14.31 -38.13 4.21
CA PRO A 625 -15.11 -38.87 5.18
C PRO A 625 -14.41 -38.93 6.55
N ASP A 626 -15.19 -38.90 7.64
CA ASP A 626 -14.65 -38.87 9.01
C ASP A 626 -13.78 -40.10 9.30
N ASP A 627 -14.12 -41.26 8.75
CA ASP A 627 -13.30 -42.49 8.77
C ASP A 627 -13.14 -43.08 7.35
N PRO A 628 -12.03 -42.74 6.65
CA PRO A 628 -11.75 -43.28 5.32
C PRO A 628 -11.51 -44.82 5.32
N ALA A 629 -11.09 -45.39 6.45
CA ALA A 629 -10.90 -46.83 6.56
C ALA A 629 -12.24 -47.55 6.65
N GLU A 630 -13.18 -47.08 7.46
CA GLU A 630 -14.56 -47.59 7.51
C GLU A 630 -15.21 -47.52 6.12
N TYR A 631 -15.03 -46.39 5.38
CA TYR A 631 -15.54 -46.27 4.01
C TYR A 631 -15.00 -47.40 3.12
N GLY A 632 -13.69 -47.68 3.17
CA GLY A 632 -13.09 -48.80 2.41
C GLY A 632 -13.68 -50.17 2.77
N GLU A 633 -13.89 -50.46 4.05
CA GLU A 633 -14.52 -51.68 4.50
C GLU A 633 -15.98 -51.80 4.06
N LEU A 634 -16.76 -50.70 4.14
CA LEU A 634 -18.16 -50.66 3.72
C LEU A 634 -18.30 -50.92 2.21
N VAL A 635 -17.40 -50.36 1.40
CA VAL A 635 -17.36 -50.66 -0.04
C VAL A 635 -17.10 -52.13 -0.29
N CYS A 636 -16.14 -52.78 0.41
CA CYS A 636 -15.85 -54.18 0.27
C CYS A 636 -17.02 -55.12 0.67
N LYS A 637 -17.89 -54.70 1.61
CA LYS A 637 -19.09 -55.43 2.01
C LYS A 637 -20.20 -55.48 0.94
N LEU A 638 -20.11 -54.62 -0.09
CA LEU A 638 -21.10 -54.60 -1.17
C LEU A 638 -20.79 -55.59 -2.29
N PHE A 639 -19.54 -56.07 -2.37
CA PHE A 639 -19.10 -57.10 -3.31
C PHE A 639 -19.24 -58.49 -2.68
#